data_119531fb8064279e5788e0acebd67342
#
_entry.id   119531fb8064279e5788e0acebd67342
#
_cell.length_a   1.000
_cell.length_b   1.000
_cell.length_c   1.000
_cell.angle_alpha   90.00
_cell.angle_beta   90.00
_cell.angle_gamma   90.00
#
_symmetry.space_group_name_H-M   'P 1'
#
loop_
_entity.id
_entity.type
_entity.pdbx_description
1 polymer ?
#
loop_
_entity_poly.entity_id
_entity_poly.type
_entity_poly.pdbx_seq_one_letter_code
_entity_poly.pdbx_strand_id
1 'polypeptide(L)'
;MKFKLVMSRITMTVLSVLILISACTSGSKTGTNRQLPVYLDESKTIDERVEDIIPRLTLEEKVALCHAQSKFSSPGVQRLGIPELWMNDGPFGVRSEVLYNSWTKAETTNDSCTAFPALTVLASSWNMELASQYGQALSEEANYREKDVQLAPGVNIARTPLNGRNFEYMGEDPFLVSKIAVPYIKAIQDNGIAVCVKHFALNNQEYQRDTVNVEVSERALREIYLPAFKAAVTEAGAWSVMGAYNKFRGQYCCHNNYLINDILKGEWKFDGAVISDWSGTKNAYEAAMNGLDIEMGTLKPYNEYYMADSLLYFVRNGKVPMEKLDDKVRRVLKLNLRTAMNRNRPWGSFNTKEHTDLARHIAEQGIVLLKNRDNILPVDTKKCRKIAVIGENAVRTHASNGGAAALKPRYEITPLAGIESRFGKEVEVSFARGYSAYTPMIDGRIASPAYDNMQLAVEAVKLARESDLVIFVGGLNHNWRQDSEGYDRESYNLPYGQPELIRRILEVNSNVVLVLVSGNAVDLRFAEDVPSIVQAWYCGSESGHAIASVLSGDVNPSGKLPISFPATLEDCGAHAFGPETYPGVNETVTYSEDIYVGYRWFDSKNITPMYAFGHGLSYTSYEYSDAGTDSFVYSPGDKVKVSFSVKNTGTRDGDEISQVYVSQINPSSERPVKELKGFARTSLKSGESKVVEVELPVDDWAFWDEQLGGWNLEKGRYDISIAAASDDIKYVVSVEIK
;
A
#
# COMPACT_ATOMS: atom_id res chain seq x y z
N MET A 1 22.71 -12.39 26.60
CA MET A 1 22.00 -11.18 27.03
C MET A 1 20.49 -11.40 27.20
N LYS A 2 19.84 -12.28 26.43
CA LYS A 2 18.40 -12.64 26.63
C LYS A 2 18.06 -13.21 28.01
N PHE A 3 18.94 -13.95 28.64
CA PHE A 3 18.71 -14.51 29.98
C PHE A 3 18.66 -13.46 31.12
N LYS A 4 19.31 -12.31 30.97
CA LYS A 4 19.29 -11.24 32.00
C LYS A 4 18.03 -10.35 31.90
N LEU A 5 17.45 -10.15 30.73
CA LEU A 5 16.21 -9.36 30.57
C LEU A 5 14.96 -10.13 31.02
N VAL A 6 14.90 -11.43 30.71
CA VAL A 6 13.80 -12.30 31.17
C VAL A 6 13.82 -12.43 32.69
N MET A 7 15.00 -12.57 33.31
CA MET A 7 15.14 -12.58 34.77
C MET A 7 14.76 -11.23 35.39
N SER A 8 15.02 -10.09 34.73
CA SER A 8 14.63 -8.78 35.24
C SER A 8 13.10 -8.59 35.27
N ARG A 9 12.38 -9.03 34.21
CA ARG A 9 10.90 -8.93 34.18
C ARG A 9 10.23 -9.92 35.13
N ILE A 10 10.71 -11.16 35.21
CA ILE A 10 10.21 -12.15 36.20
C ILE A 10 10.53 -11.68 37.63
N THR A 11 11.70 -11.10 37.88
CA THR A 11 12.07 -10.59 39.22
C THR A 11 11.26 -9.36 39.62
N MET A 12 10.91 -8.47 38.65
CA MET A 12 10.02 -7.33 38.94
C MET A 12 8.58 -7.77 39.18
N THR A 13 8.05 -8.72 38.40
CA THR A 13 6.68 -9.24 38.59
C THR A 13 6.57 -10.05 39.88
N VAL A 14 7.57 -10.86 40.22
CA VAL A 14 7.61 -11.62 41.47
C VAL A 14 7.88 -10.69 42.66
N LEU A 15 8.69 -9.63 42.51
CA LEU A 15 8.91 -8.64 43.59
C LEU A 15 7.65 -7.79 43.84
N SER A 16 6.89 -7.45 42.80
CA SER A 16 5.59 -6.76 42.92
C SER A 16 4.53 -7.63 43.60
N VAL A 17 4.52 -8.94 43.34
CA VAL A 17 3.62 -9.91 43.99
C VAL A 17 4.10 -10.22 45.41
N LEU A 18 5.41 -10.30 45.69
CA LEU A 18 5.96 -10.54 47.04
C LEU A 18 5.82 -9.33 47.96
N ILE A 19 5.87 -8.09 47.48
CA ILE A 19 5.57 -6.89 48.25
C ILE A 19 4.08 -6.83 48.60
N LEU A 20 3.18 -7.36 47.79
CA LEU A 20 1.75 -7.49 48.08
C LEU A 20 1.46 -8.62 49.12
N ILE A 21 2.27 -9.66 49.17
CA ILE A 21 2.09 -10.79 50.13
C ILE A 21 2.74 -10.49 51.52
N SER A 22 3.83 -9.72 51.58
CA SER A 22 4.45 -9.32 52.85
C SER A 22 3.66 -8.25 53.63
N ALA A 23 2.70 -7.57 52.98
CA ALA A 23 1.83 -6.61 53.67
C ALA A 23 0.60 -7.27 54.35
N CYS A 24 0.42 -8.59 54.24
CA CYS A 24 -0.75 -9.30 54.77
C CYS A 24 -0.51 -10.01 56.12
N THR A 25 0.65 -9.83 56.81
CA THR A 25 0.92 -10.55 58.05
C THR A 25 1.24 -9.66 59.26
N SER A 26 0.69 -8.45 59.34
CA SER A 26 0.62 -7.73 60.60
C SER A 26 -0.71 -6.99 60.71
N GLY A 27 -1.52 -7.46 61.66
CA GLY A 27 -2.93 -7.12 61.76
C GLY A 27 -3.27 -5.68 62.01
N SER A 28 -4.28 -5.23 61.29
CA SER A 28 -5.47 -4.58 61.87
C SER A 28 -6.56 -4.53 60.79
N LYS A 29 -7.73 -4.99 61.17
CA LYS A 29 -8.92 -4.94 60.31
C LYS A 29 -9.38 -3.49 60.11
N THR A 30 -8.92 -2.85 59.06
CA THR A 30 -9.70 -1.81 58.34
C THR A 30 -9.57 -2.13 56.85
N GLY A 31 -10.42 -3.02 56.40
CA GLY A 31 -10.53 -3.38 54.98
C GLY A 31 -11.10 -2.23 54.18
N THR A 32 -10.26 -1.31 53.74
CA THR A 32 -10.59 -0.53 52.55
C THR A 32 -10.39 -1.46 51.36
N ASN A 33 -11.49 -2.00 50.90
CA ASN A 33 -11.58 -2.63 49.57
C ASN A 33 -11.16 -1.53 48.59
N ARG A 34 -9.85 -1.40 48.27
CA ARG A 34 -9.38 -0.49 47.22
C ARG A 34 -9.89 -1.06 45.92
N GLN A 35 -11.06 -0.62 45.51
CA GLN A 35 -11.60 -0.88 44.20
C GLN A 35 -10.56 -0.41 43.19
N LEU A 36 -10.18 -1.29 42.26
CA LEU A 36 -9.28 -0.91 41.15
C LEU A 36 -9.82 0.34 40.45
N PRO A 37 -8.98 1.31 40.09
CA PRO A 37 -9.40 2.41 39.24
C PRO A 37 -10.09 1.88 38.00
N VAL A 38 -11.14 2.56 37.51
CA VAL A 38 -11.95 2.13 36.38
C VAL A 38 -11.08 1.89 35.15
N TYR A 39 -10.07 2.71 34.92
CA TYR A 39 -9.19 2.58 33.75
C TYR A 39 -8.31 1.30 33.74
N LEU A 40 -8.13 0.66 34.87
CA LEU A 40 -7.42 -0.62 34.99
C LEU A 40 -8.35 -1.84 34.96
N ASP A 41 -9.66 -1.63 35.01
CA ASP A 41 -10.67 -2.67 34.95
C ASP A 41 -11.01 -3.01 33.49
N GLU A 42 -10.50 -4.14 33.00
CA GLU A 42 -10.74 -4.60 31.63
C GLU A 42 -12.18 -5.04 31.34
N SER A 43 -13.03 -5.19 32.35
CA SER A 43 -14.46 -5.43 32.16
C SER A 43 -15.22 -4.16 31.73
N LYS A 44 -14.61 -2.99 31.85
CA LYS A 44 -15.14 -1.70 31.44
C LYS A 44 -14.86 -1.42 29.99
N THR A 45 -15.75 -0.66 29.36
CA THR A 45 -15.55 -0.21 27.98
C THR A 45 -14.31 0.71 27.89
N ILE A 46 -13.73 0.79 26.70
CA ILE A 46 -12.60 1.70 26.44
C ILE A 46 -13.00 3.15 26.78
N ASP A 47 -14.20 3.56 26.43
CA ASP A 47 -14.68 4.92 26.72
C ASP A 47 -14.79 5.19 28.25
N GLU A 48 -15.36 4.27 29.04
CA GLU A 48 -15.39 4.41 30.50
C GLU A 48 -13.98 4.52 31.09
N ARG A 49 -13.05 3.72 30.57
CA ARG A 49 -11.66 3.71 31.02
C ARG A 49 -10.94 5.02 30.67
N VAL A 50 -11.15 5.56 29.47
CA VAL A 50 -10.59 6.84 29.02
C VAL A 50 -11.14 8.00 29.88
N GLU A 51 -12.45 8.05 30.11
CA GLU A 51 -13.05 9.13 30.92
C GLU A 51 -12.59 9.08 32.39
N ASP A 52 -12.18 7.94 32.92
CA ASP A 52 -11.55 7.83 34.25
C ASP A 52 -10.08 8.31 34.24
N ILE A 53 -9.35 8.21 33.10
CA ILE A 53 -7.97 8.68 32.98
C ILE A 53 -7.90 10.20 32.88
N ILE A 54 -8.71 10.83 32.02
CA ILE A 54 -8.62 12.26 31.66
C ILE A 54 -8.53 13.20 32.87
N PRO A 55 -9.39 13.11 33.91
CA PRO A 55 -9.30 13.98 35.07
C PRO A 55 -8.10 13.71 35.99
N ARG A 56 -7.41 12.59 35.81
CA ARG A 56 -6.21 12.24 36.57
C ARG A 56 -4.94 12.82 35.97
N LEU A 57 -4.98 13.29 34.71
CA LEU A 57 -3.84 13.86 33.98
C LEU A 57 -3.63 15.32 34.39
N THR A 58 -2.36 15.71 34.54
CA THR A 58 -2.00 17.13 34.58
C THR A 58 -2.08 17.74 33.17
N LEU A 59 -2.08 19.06 33.10
CA LEU A 59 -2.09 19.75 31.81
C LEU A 59 -0.86 19.42 30.98
N GLU A 60 0.32 19.34 31.61
CA GLU A 60 1.58 18.98 30.97
C GLU A 60 1.56 17.56 30.42
N GLU A 61 0.99 16.61 31.16
CA GLU A 61 0.83 15.23 30.70
C GLU A 61 -0.12 15.11 29.50
N LYS A 62 -1.23 15.87 29.52
CA LYS A 62 -2.16 15.95 28.40
C LYS A 62 -1.48 16.46 27.14
N VAL A 63 -0.68 17.53 27.27
CA VAL A 63 0.07 18.09 26.13
C VAL A 63 1.14 17.12 25.65
N ALA A 64 1.87 16.48 26.57
CA ALA A 64 2.91 15.52 26.22
C ALA A 64 2.37 14.35 25.36
N LEU A 65 1.17 13.86 25.63
CA LEU A 65 0.52 12.82 24.82
C LEU A 65 0.24 13.25 23.36
N CYS A 66 0.25 14.56 23.07
CA CYS A 66 -0.07 15.09 21.74
C CYS A 66 1.16 15.25 20.82
N HIS A 67 2.35 14.83 21.23
CA HIS A 67 3.55 14.94 20.38
C HIS A 67 4.55 13.81 20.66
N ALA A 68 5.50 13.64 19.74
CA ALA A 68 6.56 12.65 19.87
C ALA A 68 7.51 12.95 21.01
N GLN A 69 8.13 11.89 21.53
CA GLN A 69 9.30 11.94 22.42
C GLN A 69 10.53 11.24 21.83
N SER A 70 10.33 10.46 20.78
CA SER A 70 11.40 9.81 20.01
C SER A 70 11.08 9.85 18.52
N LYS A 71 11.92 9.26 17.68
CA LYS A 71 11.63 9.18 16.22
C LYS A 71 10.35 8.39 15.94
N PHE A 72 10.01 7.41 16.78
CA PHE A 72 8.86 6.54 16.56
C PHE A 72 8.03 6.28 17.83
N SER A 73 8.05 7.16 18.83
CA SER A 73 7.17 7.01 19.99
C SER A 73 6.59 8.33 20.48
N SER A 74 5.40 8.27 21.04
CA SER A 74 4.82 9.30 21.89
C SER A 74 4.90 8.87 23.35
N PRO A 75 4.97 9.82 24.32
CA PRO A 75 5.15 9.47 25.72
C PRO A 75 3.93 8.78 26.31
N GLY A 76 4.18 7.96 27.33
CA GLY A 76 3.15 7.48 28.26
C GLY A 76 3.02 8.38 29.48
N VAL A 77 2.24 7.91 30.48
CA VAL A 77 2.11 8.55 31.79
C VAL A 77 2.49 7.56 32.86
N GLN A 78 3.78 7.50 33.19
CA GLN A 78 4.37 6.47 34.06
C GLN A 78 3.68 6.35 35.41
N ARG A 79 3.32 7.46 36.08
CA ARG A 79 2.65 7.45 37.37
C ARG A 79 1.25 6.80 37.36
N LEU A 80 0.62 6.73 36.19
CA LEU A 80 -0.66 6.04 35.97
C LEU A 80 -0.48 4.67 35.31
N GLY A 81 0.76 4.25 35.05
CA GLY A 81 1.03 2.97 34.38
C GLY A 81 0.61 2.95 32.91
N ILE A 82 0.46 4.11 32.27
CA ILE A 82 0.20 4.23 30.84
C ILE A 82 1.56 4.18 30.12
N PRO A 83 1.82 3.16 29.29
CA PRO A 83 3.09 3.02 28.58
C PRO A 83 3.25 4.01 27.43
N GLU A 84 4.46 4.13 26.92
CA GLU A 84 4.77 4.77 25.65
C GLU A 84 4.01 4.07 24.53
N LEU A 85 3.62 4.83 23.49
CA LEU A 85 3.01 4.30 22.27
C LEU A 85 4.10 4.23 21.19
N TRP A 86 4.51 3.01 20.83
CA TRP A 86 5.55 2.77 19.84
C TRP A 86 4.97 2.55 18.44
N MET A 87 5.42 3.36 17.50
CA MET A 87 5.03 3.26 16.10
C MET A 87 6.10 2.51 15.30
N ASN A 88 5.70 1.95 14.17
CA ASN A 88 6.59 1.32 13.23
C ASN A 88 6.20 1.68 11.81
N ASP A 89 7.17 2.07 11.01
CA ASP A 89 6.98 2.30 9.58
C ASP A 89 7.18 1.01 8.77
N GLY A 90 6.93 1.08 7.48
CA GLY A 90 7.06 -0.02 6.54
C GLY A 90 5.71 -0.62 6.13
N PRO A 91 5.16 -0.22 4.97
CA PRO A 91 3.87 -0.71 4.50
C PRO A 91 3.89 -2.19 4.11
N PHE A 92 5.07 -2.77 3.86
CA PHE A 92 5.26 -4.16 3.45
C PHE A 92 6.32 -4.91 4.26
N GLY A 93 6.55 -4.47 5.50
CA GLY A 93 7.44 -5.13 6.46
C GLY A 93 7.70 -4.22 7.66
N VAL A 94 8.17 -4.79 8.77
CA VAL A 94 8.50 -4.01 9.96
C VAL A 94 9.85 -3.33 9.76
N ARG A 95 9.87 -2.00 9.66
CA ARG A 95 11.05 -1.18 9.40
C ARG A 95 12.19 -1.47 10.40
N SER A 96 13.44 -1.39 9.94
CA SER A 96 14.61 -1.50 10.83
C SER A 96 14.64 -0.40 11.89
N GLU A 97 15.20 -0.71 13.06
CA GLU A 97 15.27 0.24 14.18
C GLU A 97 16.25 1.38 13.89
N VAL A 98 15.88 2.56 14.37
CA VAL A 98 16.76 3.74 14.43
C VAL A 98 17.04 4.11 15.88
N LEU A 99 18.05 4.95 16.09
CA LEU A 99 18.33 5.47 17.44
C LEU A 99 17.16 6.35 17.92
N TYR A 100 16.97 6.41 19.21
CA TYR A 100 15.83 7.10 19.85
C TYR A 100 15.62 8.52 19.32
N ASN A 101 16.70 9.31 19.21
CA ASN A 101 16.65 10.72 18.80
C ASN A 101 17.26 11.01 17.42
N SER A 102 17.62 10.01 16.62
CA SER A 102 18.22 10.23 15.32
C SER A 102 17.81 9.18 14.29
N TRP A 103 17.93 9.51 12.99
CA TRP A 103 17.68 8.59 11.90
C TRP A 103 18.82 7.56 11.68
N THR A 104 19.87 7.61 12.50
CA THR A 104 20.95 6.62 12.44
C THR A 104 20.39 5.24 12.76
N LYS A 105 20.73 4.23 11.97
CA LYS A 105 20.36 2.84 12.24
C LYS A 105 20.84 2.43 13.62
N ALA A 106 19.99 1.74 14.36
CA ALA A 106 20.31 1.29 15.71
C ALA A 106 21.25 0.07 15.74
N GLU A 107 21.51 -0.55 14.58
CA GLU A 107 22.37 -1.73 14.38
C GLU A 107 22.01 -2.90 15.33
N THR A 108 20.73 -3.02 15.66
CA THR A 108 20.24 -4.12 16.49
C THR A 108 20.29 -5.44 15.72
N THR A 109 20.40 -6.56 16.42
CA THR A 109 20.48 -7.90 15.78
C THR A 109 19.12 -8.58 15.63
N ASN A 110 18.06 -8.01 16.22
CA ASN A 110 16.72 -8.59 16.26
C ASN A 110 15.68 -7.73 15.54
N ASP A 111 16.11 -6.84 14.66
CA ASP A 111 15.26 -5.94 13.86
C ASP A 111 15.16 -6.33 12.38
N SER A 112 15.59 -7.54 12.03
CA SER A 112 15.27 -8.09 10.71
C SER A 112 13.78 -8.44 10.62
N CYS A 113 13.27 -8.47 9.40
CA CYS A 113 11.86 -8.81 9.13
C CYS A 113 11.74 -9.74 7.92
N THR A 114 10.58 -10.34 7.75
CA THR A 114 10.12 -10.79 6.44
C THR A 114 9.78 -9.54 5.63
N ALA A 115 10.45 -9.34 4.49
CA ALA A 115 9.97 -8.35 3.54
C ALA A 115 8.89 -8.99 2.67
N PHE A 116 7.66 -8.61 2.91
CA PHE A 116 6.54 -9.00 2.08
C PHE A 116 6.59 -8.23 0.74
N PRO A 117 5.87 -8.71 -0.29
CA PRO A 117 5.71 -7.95 -1.54
C PRO A 117 5.12 -6.56 -1.31
N ALA A 118 5.49 -5.60 -2.14
CA ALA A 118 4.94 -4.25 -2.14
C ALA A 118 3.41 -4.27 -2.31
N LEU A 119 2.71 -3.21 -1.87
CA LEU A 119 1.23 -3.21 -1.88
C LEU A 119 0.64 -3.24 -3.29
N THR A 120 1.36 -2.76 -4.31
CA THR A 120 1.00 -2.96 -5.73
C THR A 120 0.90 -4.44 -6.10
N VAL A 121 1.81 -5.29 -5.58
CA VAL A 121 1.79 -6.75 -5.81
C VAL A 121 0.55 -7.37 -5.17
N LEU A 122 0.26 -6.98 -3.93
CA LEU A 122 -0.94 -7.44 -3.23
C LEU A 122 -2.21 -7.06 -4.01
N ALA A 123 -2.32 -5.81 -4.46
CA ALA A 123 -3.45 -5.35 -5.25
C ALA A 123 -3.57 -6.08 -6.60
N SER A 124 -2.42 -6.39 -7.25
CA SER A 124 -2.39 -7.17 -8.51
C SER A 124 -2.95 -8.59 -8.35
N SER A 125 -2.98 -9.13 -7.13
CA SER A 125 -3.59 -10.43 -6.85
C SER A 125 -5.13 -10.39 -6.91
N TRP A 126 -5.76 -9.23 -6.73
CA TRP A 126 -7.21 -9.06 -6.58
C TRP A 126 -7.81 -10.05 -5.57
N ASN A 127 -7.10 -10.33 -4.50
CA ASN A 127 -7.42 -11.37 -3.53
C ASN A 127 -7.57 -10.79 -2.11
N MET A 128 -8.83 -10.62 -1.68
CA MET A 128 -9.16 -10.06 -0.36
C MET A 128 -8.74 -10.97 0.80
N GLU A 129 -8.80 -12.29 0.61
CA GLU A 129 -8.36 -13.26 1.63
C GLU A 129 -6.85 -13.18 1.83
N LEU A 130 -6.10 -13.06 0.73
CA LEU A 130 -4.65 -12.89 0.78
C LEU A 130 -4.25 -11.57 1.44
N ALA A 131 -5.04 -10.51 1.27
CA ALA A 131 -4.85 -9.24 1.97
C ALA A 131 -5.05 -9.37 3.49
N SER A 132 -6.01 -10.19 3.92
CA SER A 132 -6.21 -10.52 5.34
C SER A 132 -5.02 -11.28 5.91
N GLN A 133 -4.57 -12.33 5.22
CA GLN A 133 -3.39 -13.12 5.63
C GLN A 133 -2.12 -12.26 5.70
N TYR A 134 -1.95 -11.35 4.75
CA TYR A 134 -0.85 -10.39 4.76
C TYR A 134 -0.89 -9.50 6.02
N GLY A 135 -2.05 -8.91 6.32
CA GLY A 135 -2.24 -8.07 7.52
C GLY A 135 -1.94 -8.84 8.82
N GLN A 136 -2.39 -10.10 8.90
CA GLN A 136 -2.11 -10.97 10.03
C GLN A 136 -0.60 -11.19 10.21
N ALA A 137 0.11 -11.63 9.17
CA ALA A 137 1.54 -11.93 9.25
C ALA A 137 2.38 -10.68 9.61
N LEU A 138 2.05 -9.53 9.01
CA LEU A 138 2.71 -8.26 9.31
C LEU A 138 2.51 -7.85 10.78
N SER A 139 1.29 -7.98 11.30
CA SER A 139 0.99 -7.66 12.70
C SER A 139 1.64 -8.63 13.70
N GLU A 140 1.83 -9.89 13.34
CA GLU A 140 2.58 -10.85 14.15
C GLU A 140 4.05 -10.42 14.29
N GLU A 141 4.69 -9.94 13.22
CA GLU A 141 6.05 -9.40 13.28
C GLU A 141 6.11 -8.08 14.07
N ALA A 142 5.11 -7.22 13.92
CA ALA A 142 5.01 -5.99 14.72
C ALA A 142 4.83 -6.29 16.21
N ASN A 143 3.98 -7.26 16.57
CA ASN A 143 3.78 -7.74 17.93
C ASN A 143 5.08 -8.29 18.54
N TYR A 144 5.82 -9.12 17.80
CA TYR A 144 7.10 -9.65 18.24
C TYR A 144 8.11 -8.55 18.58
N ARG A 145 8.04 -7.42 17.87
CA ARG A 145 8.90 -6.25 18.09
C ARG A 145 8.30 -5.21 19.03
N GLU A 146 7.23 -5.56 19.74
CA GLU A 146 6.55 -4.71 20.73
C GLU A 146 6.13 -3.34 20.12
N LYS A 147 5.66 -3.33 18.87
CA LYS A 147 5.12 -2.12 18.21
C LYS A 147 3.62 -2.04 18.45
N ASP A 148 3.10 -0.81 18.56
CA ASP A 148 1.71 -0.53 18.89
C ASP A 148 0.94 -0.03 17.68
N VAL A 149 1.62 0.70 16.79
CA VAL A 149 1.03 1.31 15.61
C VAL A 149 1.87 0.95 14.38
N GLN A 150 1.26 0.31 13.39
CA GLN A 150 1.82 0.09 12.06
C GLN A 150 1.40 1.26 11.16
N LEU A 151 2.38 2.00 10.60
CA LEU A 151 2.15 3.14 9.71
C LEU A 151 1.84 2.64 8.29
N ALA A 152 0.70 1.99 8.15
CA ALA A 152 0.20 1.32 6.96
C ALA A 152 -1.33 1.14 7.04
N PRO A 153 -2.00 0.81 5.90
CA PRO A 153 -1.50 0.78 4.54
C PRO A 153 -1.42 2.17 3.91
N GLY A 154 -0.61 2.30 2.83
CA GLY A 154 -0.71 3.42 1.91
C GLY A 154 -1.87 3.18 0.93
N VAL A 155 -2.80 4.13 0.82
CA VAL A 155 -4.02 3.99 0.00
C VAL A 155 -4.25 5.14 -0.97
N ASN A 156 -3.24 5.97 -1.21
CA ASN A 156 -3.34 7.04 -2.21
C ASN A 156 -3.47 6.44 -3.62
N ILE A 157 -4.19 7.14 -4.48
CA ILE A 157 -4.42 6.70 -5.87
C ILE A 157 -3.17 6.93 -6.72
N ALA A 158 -2.80 5.96 -7.54
CA ALA A 158 -1.74 6.07 -8.53
C ALA A 158 -2.20 6.98 -9.69
N ARG A 159 -2.04 8.30 -9.51
CA ARG A 159 -2.49 9.34 -10.43
C ARG A 159 -1.56 9.51 -11.64
N THR A 160 -0.27 9.43 -11.39
CA THR A 160 0.79 9.57 -12.40
C THR A 160 1.79 8.42 -12.29
N PRO A 161 2.29 7.85 -13.40
CA PRO A 161 3.32 6.83 -13.35
C PRO A 161 4.69 7.37 -12.89
N LEU A 162 4.85 8.68 -12.72
CA LEU A 162 6.09 9.27 -12.23
C LEU A 162 6.19 9.36 -10.72
N ASN A 163 5.09 9.20 -9.98
CA ASN A 163 5.14 9.28 -8.51
C ASN A 163 6.06 8.18 -7.94
N GLY A 164 7.10 8.60 -7.24
CA GLY A 164 8.12 7.72 -6.68
C GLY A 164 7.63 6.74 -5.62
N ARG A 165 6.43 6.95 -5.04
CA ARG A 165 5.86 6.10 -3.98
C ARG A 165 4.69 5.21 -4.43
N ASN A 166 4.38 5.13 -5.72
CA ASN A 166 3.26 4.29 -6.17
C ASN A 166 3.40 2.81 -5.76
N PHE A 167 4.62 2.28 -5.62
CA PHE A 167 4.85 0.93 -5.13
C PHE A 167 4.31 0.69 -3.70
N GLU A 168 4.22 1.73 -2.88
CA GLU A 168 3.64 1.67 -1.53
C GLU A 168 2.12 1.71 -1.53
N TYR A 169 1.49 2.00 -2.68
CA TYR A 169 0.05 2.13 -2.85
C TYR A 169 -0.53 0.93 -3.59
N MET A 170 -1.86 0.88 -3.72
CA MET A 170 -2.57 -0.30 -4.22
C MET A 170 -3.11 -0.17 -5.65
N GLY A 171 -3.04 1.01 -6.28
CA GLY A 171 -3.46 1.18 -7.67
C GLY A 171 -4.18 2.49 -7.98
N GLU A 172 -4.83 2.53 -9.16
CA GLU A 172 -5.50 3.72 -9.69
C GLU A 172 -7.01 3.74 -9.46
N ASP A 173 -7.60 2.60 -9.04
CA ASP A 173 -9.05 2.47 -8.87
C ASP A 173 -9.43 2.49 -7.38
N PRO A 174 -10.27 3.46 -6.94
CA PRO A 174 -10.65 3.61 -5.54
C PRO A 174 -11.45 2.43 -4.98
N PHE A 175 -12.21 1.70 -5.82
CA PHE A 175 -12.95 0.52 -5.39
C PHE A 175 -12.00 -0.67 -5.10
N LEU A 176 -11.09 -0.98 -6.03
CA LEU A 176 -10.09 -2.03 -5.82
C LEU A 176 -9.24 -1.74 -4.58
N VAL A 177 -8.72 -0.50 -4.46
CA VAL A 177 -7.92 -0.09 -3.29
C VAL A 177 -8.70 -0.29 -1.99
N SER A 178 -9.98 0.11 -1.95
CA SER A 178 -10.84 -0.07 -0.77
C SER A 178 -11.03 -1.55 -0.42
N LYS A 179 -11.30 -2.40 -1.42
CA LYS A 179 -11.58 -3.83 -1.20
C LYS A 179 -10.35 -4.61 -0.74
N ILE A 180 -9.15 -4.20 -1.12
CA ILE A 180 -7.90 -4.79 -0.65
C ILE A 180 -7.48 -4.22 0.71
N ALA A 181 -7.66 -2.92 0.95
CA ALA A 181 -7.25 -2.27 2.19
C ALA A 181 -8.08 -2.72 3.41
N VAL A 182 -9.40 -2.91 3.25
CA VAL A 182 -10.28 -3.25 4.38
C VAL A 182 -9.90 -4.55 5.10
N PRO A 183 -9.75 -5.72 4.43
CA PRO A 183 -9.34 -6.95 5.11
C PRO A 183 -7.91 -6.88 5.67
N TYR A 184 -6.99 -6.20 5.00
CA TYR A 184 -5.63 -5.94 5.49
C TYR A 184 -5.67 -5.18 6.84
N ILE A 185 -6.45 -4.10 6.93
CA ILE A 185 -6.60 -3.29 8.14
C ILE A 185 -7.22 -4.09 9.27
N LYS A 186 -8.32 -4.80 9.02
CA LYS A 186 -9.01 -5.62 10.03
C LYS A 186 -8.07 -6.65 10.63
N ALA A 187 -7.35 -7.39 9.81
CA ALA A 187 -6.45 -8.44 10.27
C ALA A 187 -5.32 -7.90 11.17
N ILE A 188 -4.77 -6.72 10.87
CA ILE A 188 -3.77 -6.07 11.72
C ILE A 188 -4.38 -5.70 13.08
N GLN A 189 -5.57 -5.10 13.08
CA GLN A 189 -6.20 -4.62 14.30
C GLN A 189 -6.75 -5.76 15.19
N ASP A 190 -7.18 -6.86 14.59
CA ASP A 190 -7.60 -8.08 15.30
C ASP A 190 -6.43 -8.67 16.12
N ASN A 191 -5.18 -8.43 15.73
CA ASN A 191 -3.97 -8.79 16.48
C ASN A 191 -3.51 -7.70 17.48
N GLY A 192 -4.32 -6.68 17.74
CA GLY A 192 -4.04 -5.64 18.76
C GLY A 192 -2.97 -4.63 18.34
N ILE A 193 -2.68 -4.49 17.05
CA ILE A 193 -1.86 -3.43 16.47
C ILE A 193 -2.77 -2.39 15.82
N ALA A 194 -2.59 -1.12 16.11
CA ALA A 194 -3.29 -0.06 15.37
C ALA A 194 -2.71 0.10 13.97
N VAL A 195 -3.57 0.27 12.97
CA VAL A 195 -3.13 0.78 11.67
C VAL A 195 -3.09 2.30 11.70
N CYS A 196 -2.21 2.90 10.90
CA CYS A 196 -2.25 4.32 10.58
C CYS A 196 -2.33 4.47 9.07
N VAL A 197 -3.56 4.57 8.56
CA VAL A 197 -3.84 4.64 7.12
C VAL A 197 -3.31 5.93 6.53
N LYS A 198 -2.55 5.86 5.43
CA LYS A 198 -1.77 7.00 4.91
C LYS A 198 -1.85 7.14 3.40
N HIS A 199 -1.63 8.36 2.88
CA HIS A 199 -1.43 9.66 3.52
C HIS A 199 -2.67 10.51 3.26
N PHE A 200 -3.36 10.94 4.27
CA PHE A 200 -4.65 11.66 4.21
C PHE A 200 -4.43 13.17 4.07
N ALA A 201 -4.66 13.77 2.90
CA ALA A 201 -5.02 13.18 1.63
C ALA A 201 -4.25 13.87 0.49
N LEU A 202 -4.40 13.33 -0.74
CA LEU A 202 -3.89 13.94 -1.96
C LEU A 202 -2.36 13.97 -2.09
N ASN A 203 -1.64 13.08 -1.44
CA ASN A 203 -0.20 12.89 -1.66
C ASN A 203 0.03 11.95 -2.86
N ASN A 204 -0.18 12.48 -4.08
CA ASN A 204 -0.12 11.72 -5.33
C ASN A 204 1.12 12.05 -6.17
N GLN A 205 2.07 12.80 -5.60
CA GLN A 205 3.39 13.10 -6.14
C GLN A 205 4.37 13.38 -5.01
N GLU A 206 5.66 13.13 -5.26
CA GLU A 206 6.75 13.42 -4.32
C GLU A 206 7.42 14.78 -4.63
N TYR A 207 7.29 15.28 -5.87
CA TYR A 207 7.81 16.59 -6.23
C TYR A 207 7.14 17.69 -5.40
N GLN A 208 7.96 18.44 -4.68
CA GLN A 208 7.52 19.52 -3.75
C GLN A 208 6.47 19.07 -2.72
N ARG A 209 6.45 17.79 -2.32
CA ARG A 209 5.42 17.25 -1.42
C ARG A 209 5.24 18.02 -0.12
N ASP A 210 6.31 18.68 0.38
CA ASP A 210 6.27 19.46 1.63
C ASP A 210 5.65 20.86 1.49
N THR A 211 5.43 21.35 0.25
CA THR A 211 4.96 22.72 0.01
C THR A 211 3.85 22.82 -1.02
N VAL A 212 3.69 21.83 -1.88
CA VAL A 212 2.69 21.87 -2.95
C VAL A 212 1.26 21.99 -2.41
N ASN A 213 0.49 22.90 -3.01
CA ASN A 213 -0.95 23.05 -2.77
C ASN A 213 -1.73 22.32 -3.86
N VAL A 214 -2.57 21.38 -3.47
CA VAL A 214 -3.43 20.63 -4.37
C VAL A 214 -4.77 21.33 -4.50
N GLU A 215 -5.16 21.59 -5.76
CA GLU A 215 -6.49 22.04 -6.12
C GLU A 215 -7.19 20.91 -6.90
N VAL A 216 -8.36 20.53 -6.44
CA VAL A 216 -9.17 19.45 -7.02
C VAL A 216 -10.66 19.77 -6.77
N SER A 217 -11.55 19.36 -7.69
CA SER A 217 -12.99 19.49 -7.50
C SER A 217 -13.46 18.69 -6.29
N GLU A 218 -14.57 19.11 -5.69
CA GLU A 218 -15.18 18.35 -4.59
C GLU A 218 -15.58 16.95 -5.05
N ARG A 219 -16.04 16.85 -6.29
CA ARG A 219 -16.43 15.60 -6.91
C ARG A 219 -15.27 14.62 -7.02
N ALA A 220 -14.17 15.02 -7.63
CA ALA A 220 -12.99 14.16 -7.75
C ALA A 220 -12.39 13.80 -6.38
N LEU A 221 -12.37 14.75 -5.43
CA LEU A 221 -11.96 14.48 -4.07
C LEU A 221 -12.76 13.31 -3.46
N ARG A 222 -14.10 13.32 -3.61
CA ARG A 222 -15.00 12.35 -2.98
C ARG A 222 -15.17 11.05 -3.76
N GLU A 223 -15.04 11.07 -5.08
CA GLU A 223 -15.21 9.88 -5.91
C GLU A 223 -13.90 9.11 -6.14
N ILE A 224 -12.74 9.80 -6.12
CA ILE A 224 -11.45 9.20 -6.47
C ILE A 224 -10.49 9.13 -5.28
N TYR A 225 -10.26 10.25 -4.57
CA TYR A 225 -9.15 10.34 -3.62
C TYR A 225 -9.50 9.97 -2.18
N LEU A 226 -10.75 10.06 -1.78
CA LEU A 226 -11.20 9.76 -0.43
C LEU A 226 -11.84 8.38 -0.20
N PRO A 227 -12.34 7.63 -1.22
CA PRO A 227 -13.11 6.40 -0.95
C PRO A 227 -12.34 5.34 -0.17
N ALA A 228 -11.05 5.13 -0.45
CA ALA A 228 -10.23 4.15 0.27
C ALA A 228 -10.04 4.52 1.76
N PHE A 229 -9.88 5.81 2.07
CA PHE A 229 -9.84 6.31 3.45
C PHE A 229 -11.20 6.17 4.13
N LYS A 230 -12.30 6.46 3.41
CA LYS A 230 -13.65 6.27 3.92
C LYS A 230 -13.89 4.80 4.27
N ALA A 231 -13.57 3.87 3.37
CA ALA A 231 -13.70 2.44 3.61
C ALA A 231 -12.82 1.98 4.79
N ALA A 232 -11.59 2.47 4.89
CA ALA A 232 -10.71 2.17 6.03
C ALA A 232 -11.33 2.59 7.36
N VAL A 233 -12.00 3.73 7.42
CA VAL A 233 -12.66 4.25 8.63
C VAL A 233 -14.00 3.57 8.89
N THR A 234 -14.88 3.51 7.89
CA THR A 234 -16.29 3.11 8.10
C THR A 234 -16.53 1.61 7.96
N GLU A 235 -15.71 0.89 7.16
CA GLU A 235 -15.85 -0.56 6.97
C GLU A 235 -14.84 -1.34 7.79
N ALA A 236 -13.58 -0.84 7.87
CA ALA A 236 -12.53 -1.52 8.62
C ALA A 236 -12.37 -1.01 10.07
N GLY A 237 -12.92 0.14 10.42
CA GLY A 237 -12.81 0.73 11.75
C GLY A 237 -11.38 1.10 12.12
N ALA A 238 -10.63 1.71 11.22
CA ALA A 238 -9.23 2.11 11.44
C ALA A 238 -9.06 2.92 12.72
N TRP A 239 -8.01 2.63 13.50
CA TRP A 239 -7.78 3.30 14.79
C TRP A 239 -6.91 4.54 14.68
N SER A 240 -6.17 4.72 13.60
CA SER A 240 -5.50 5.97 13.31
C SER A 240 -5.38 6.23 11.79
N VAL A 241 -5.16 7.51 11.46
CA VAL A 241 -4.97 8.01 10.09
C VAL A 241 -3.81 8.99 10.10
N MET A 242 -2.94 8.94 9.09
CA MET A 242 -1.81 9.86 8.96
C MET A 242 -2.15 10.98 7.99
N GLY A 243 -2.02 12.23 8.46
CA GLY A 243 -2.12 13.42 7.61
C GLY A 243 -0.97 13.50 6.61
N ALA A 244 -1.24 13.96 5.39
CA ALA A 244 -0.25 14.09 4.34
C ALA A 244 0.60 15.37 4.46
N TYR A 245 1.76 15.40 3.77
CA TYR A 245 2.68 16.55 3.76
C TYR A 245 2.13 17.78 3.05
N ASN A 246 1.45 17.56 1.92
CA ASN A 246 0.99 18.62 1.02
C ASN A 246 -0.11 19.49 1.64
N LYS A 247 -0.35 20.61 0.97
CA LYS A 247 -1.53 21.44 1.24
C LYS A 247 -2.71 20.99 0.38
N PHE A 248 -3.89 21.25 0.87
CA PHE A 248 -5.14 21.20 0.13
C PHE A 248 -5.93 22.47 0.39
N ARG A 249 -6.28 23.19 -0.68
CA ARG A 249 -6.95 24.50 -0.60
C ARG A 249 -6.23 25.46 0.36
N GLY A 250 -4.90 25.54 0.23
CA GLY A 250 -4.06 26.46 1.00
C GLY A 250 -3.69 26.03 2.42
N GLN A 251 -4.26 24.94 2.96
CA GLN A 251 -4.02 24.47 4.32
C GLN A 251 -3.32 23.09 4.32
N TYR A 252 -2.27 22.90 5.12
CA TYR A 252 -1.56 21.63 5.22
C TYR A 252 -2.45 20.48 5.67
N CYS A 253 -2.44 19.35 4.99
CA CYS A 253 -3.32 18.21 5.25
C CYS A 253 -3.20 17.66 6.68
N CYS A 254 -2.02 17.72 7.31
CA CYS A 254 -1.86 17.35 8.72
C CYS A 254 -2.72 18.16 9.70
N HIS A 255 -3.17 19.36 9.31
CA HIS A 255 -4.04 20.20 10.12
C HIS A 255 -5.07 20.99 9.26
N ASN A 256 -5.54 20.36 8.19
CA ASN A 256 -6.59 20.89 7.34
C ASN A 256 -7.96 20.71 8.01
N ASN A 257 -8.63 21.82 8.33
CA ASN A 257 -9.91 21.77 9.04
C ASN A 257 -10.98 20.99 8.28
N TYR A 258 -11.10 21.25 6.96
CA TYR A 258 -12.11 20.62 6.13
C TYR A 258 -11.92 19.11 6.05
N LEU A 259 -10.69 18.64 5.78
CA LEU A 259 -10.40 17.21 5.70
C LEU A 259 -10.59 16.50 7.05
N ILE A 260 -10.08 17.09 8.15
CA ILE A 260 -10.02 16.38 9.43
C ILE A 260 -11.32 16.57 10.23
N ASN A 261 -11.76 17.83 10.46
CA ASN A 261 -12.91 18.06 11.31
C ASN A 261 -14.23 17.84 10.57
N ASP A 262 -14.36 18.34 9.34
CA ASP A 262 -15.65 18.29 8.65
C ASP A 262 -15.87 16.88 8.03
N ILE A 263 -14.91 16.36 7.25
CA ILE A 263 -15.07 15.06 6.59
C ILE A 263 -14.73 13.90 7.54
N LEU A 264 -13.46 13.77 7.99
CA LEU A 264 -13.00 12.59 8.71
C LEU A 264 -13.74 12.41 10.04
N LYS A 265 -13.67 13.40 10.94
CA LYS A 265 -14.29 13.34 12.27
C LYS A 265 -15.79 13.67 12.24
N GLY A 266 -16.22 14.56 11.34
CA GLY A 266 -17.61 15.03 11.21
C GLY A 266 -18.52 14.06 10.45
N GLU A 267 -18.29 13.91 9.15
CA GLU A 267 -19.14 13.06 8.29
C GLU A 267 -18.95 11.57 8.58
N TRP A 268 -17.70 11.09 8.61
CA TRP A 268 -17.41 9.66 8.78
C TRP A 268 -17.39 9.20 10.23
N LYS A 269 -17.53 10.10 11.19
CA LYS A 269 -17.56 9.81 12.63
C LYS A 269 -16.30 9.07 13.11
N PHE A 270 -15.15 9.41 12.54
CA PHE A 270 -13.89 8.80 12.92
C PHE A 270 -13.57 9.00 14.40
N ASP A 271 -13.41 7.91 15.13
CA ASP A 271 -13.18 7.85 16.57
C ASP A 271 -11.71 7.63 16.96
N GLY A 272 -10.85 7.40 15.98
CA GLY A 272 -9.42 7.18 16.16
C GLY A 272 -8.60 8.47 16.23
N ALA A 273 -7.27 8.34 16.25
CA ALA A 273 -6.33 9.45 16.31
C ALA A 273 -5.80 9.85 14.93
N VAL A 274 -5.66 11.15 14.69
CA VAL A 274 -4.95 11.71 13.54
C VAL A 274 -3.50 11.95 13.93
N ILE A 275 -2.58 11.31 13.23
CA ILE A 275 -1.12 11.40 13.43
C ILE A 275 -0.55 12.22 12.27
N SER A 276 0.35 13.17 12.52
CA SER A 276 1.02 13.87 11.42
C SER A 276 2.01 12.95 10.72
N ASP A 277 2.22 13.15 9.43
CA ASP A 277 3.46 12.69 8.81
C ASP A 277 4.65 13.41 9.45
N TRP A 278 5.87 12.84 9.31
CA TRP A 278 7.08 13.33 9.99
C TRP A 278 7.49 14.71 9.49
N SER A 279 7.38 15.73 10.36
CA SER A 279 7.52 17.15 10.03
C SER A 279 6.39 17.75 9.17
N GLY A 280 5.24 17.09 9.07
CA GLY A 280 4.06 17.56 8.32
C GLY A 280 3.31 18.69 9.03
N THR A 281 3.51 18.89 10.33
CA THR A 281 2.91 20.00 11.08
C THR A 281 3.66 21.31 10.81
N LYS A 282 2.94 22.38 10.47
CA LYS A 282 3.55 23.68 10.11
C LYS A 282 2.95 24.86 10.87
N ASN A 283 1.88 24.68 11.64
CA ASN A 283 1.19 25.74 12.40
C ASN A 283 0.63 25.18 13.72
N ALA A 284 1.10 25.71 14.85
CA ALA A 284 0.71 25.24 16.17
C ALA A 284 -0.79 25.47 16.49
N TYR A 285 -1.32 26.64 16.11
CA TYR A 285 -2.71 26.96 16.40
C TYR A 285 -3.66 26.13 15.53
N GLU A 286 -3.39 26.02 14.25
CA GLU A 286 -4.19 25.18 13.35
C GLU A 286 -4.12 23.70 13.79
N ALA A 287 -2.94 23.17 14.11
CA ALA A 287 -2.80 21.81 14.61
C ALA A 287 -3.63 21.56 15.88
N ALA A 288 -3.62 22.54 16.80
CA ALA A 288 -4.43 22.49 18.02
C ALA A 288 -5.93 22.48 17.74
N MET A 289 -6.41 23.33 16.82
CA MET A 289 -7.84 23.56 16.59
C MET A 289 -8.45 22.63 15.54
N ASN A 290 -7.66 22.23 14.52
CA ASN A 290 -8.18 21.57 13.33
C ASN A 290 -8.06 20.04 13.36
N GLY A 291 -7.82 19.45 14.55
CA GLY A 291 -8.05 18.02 14.76
C GLY A 291 -6.84 17.12 14.63
N LEU A 292 -5.60 17.64 14.48
CA LEU A 292 -4.39 16.83 14.64
C LEU A 292 -4.28 16.35 16.10
N ASP A 293 -4.04 15.06 16.33
CA ASP A 293 -4.02 14.50 17.68
C ASP A 293 -2.60 14.21 18.17
N ILE A 294 -1.69 13.75 17.29
CA ILE A 294 -0.28 13.49 17.61
C ILE A 294 0.62 14.11 16.53
N GLU A 295 1.53 15.01 16.93
CA GLU A 295 2.60 15.50 16.05
C GLU A 295 3.81 14.58 16.12
N MET A 296 4.29 14.10 14.95
CA MET A 296 5.44 13.23 14.83
C MET A 296 6.61 13.88 14.10
N GLY A 297 7.79 13.40 14.41
CA GLY A 297 9.07 13.55 13.76
C GLY A 297 9.46 14.92 13.21
N THR A 298 10.22 15.71 13.97
CA THR A 298 10.87 16.90 13.44
C THR A 298 12.38 16.83 13.69
N LEU A 299 13.14 17.81 13.16
CA LEU A 299 14.56 18.01 13.48
C LEU A 299 14.74 18.89 14.73
N LYS A 300 13.65 19.44 15.27
CA LYS A 300 13.66 20.30 16.46
C LYS A 300 13.75 19.47 17.74
N PRO A 301 14.19 20.03 18.86
CA PRO A 301 13.97 19.46 20.17
C PRO A 301 12.48 19.24 20.45
N TYR A 302 12.12 18.19 21.20
CA TYR A 302 10.72 17.79 21.38
C TYR A 302 9.84 18.85 22.04
N ASN A 303 10.39 19.68 22.94
CA ASN A 303 9.66 20.81 23.51
C ASN A 303 9.36 21.96 22.55
N GLU A 304 10.07 22.02 21.42
CA GLU A 304 9.85 22.99 20.35
C GLU A 304 8.88 22.51 19.26
N TYR A 305 8.33 21.29 19.39
CA TYR A 305 7.29 20.81 18.52
C TYR A 305 6.07 21.75 18.60
N TYR A 306 5.31 21.86 17.52
CA TYR A 306 4.14 22.74 17.47
C TYR A 306 3.07 22.37 18.48
N MET A 307 2.92 21.04 18.75
CA MET A 307 1.97 20.51 19.73
C MET A 307 2.59 20.32 21.15
N ALA A 308 3.76 20.90 21.43
CA ALA A 308 4.44 20.87 22.73
C ALA A 308 4.23 22.19 23.50
N ASP A 309 5.31 22.97 23.75
CA ASP A 309 5.27 24.20 24.54
C ASP A 309 4.29 25.26 23.98
N SER A 310 4.13 25.30 22.62
CA SER A 310 3.16 26.19 21.99
C SER A 310 1.72 25.82 22.32
N LEU A 311 1.37 24.54 22.29
CA LEU A 311 0.02 24.07 22.68
C LEU A 311 -0.22 24.34 24.18
N LEU A 312 0.77 24.04 25.04
CA LEU A 312 0.70 24.34 26.48
C LEU A 312 0.41 25.82 26.74
N TYR A 313 1.14 26.70 26.03
CA TYR A 313 0.93 28.14 26.11
C TYR A 313 -0.48 28.54 25.66
N PHE A 314 -0.98 28.01 24.53
CA PHE A 314 -2.32 28.36 24.01
C PHE A 314 -3.43 27.91 24.96
N VAL A 315 -3.34 26.71 25.55
CA VAL A 315 -4.33 26.23 26.52
C VAL A 315 -4.31 27.06 27.81
N ARG A 316 -3.13 27.34 28.38
CA ARG A 316 -2.99 28.15 29.60
C ARG A 316 -3.54 29.56 29.45
N ASN A 317 -3.47 30.15 28.26
CA ASN A 317 -3.95 31.50 27.97
C ASN A 317 -5.35 31.50 27.35
N GLY A 318 -6.07 30.39 27.36
CA GLY A 318 -7.46 30.32 26.88
C GLY A 318 -7.62 30.49 25.36
N LYS A 319 -6.53 30.47 24.56
CA LYS A 319 -6.58 30.52 23.10
C LYS A 319 -7.08 29.23 22.49
N VAL A 320 -6.77 28.10 23.11
CA VAL A 320 -7.27 26.77 22.77
C VAL A 320 -8.09 26.27 23.94
N PRO A 321 -9.38 25.96 23.75
CA PRO A 321 -10.25 25.44 24.78
C PRO A 321 -9.74 24.08 25.32
N MET A 322 -9.95 23.82 26.64
CA MET A 322 -9.54 22.55 27.26
C MET A 322 -10.22 21.34 26.59
N GLU A 323 -11.45 21.50 26.13
CA GLU A 323 -12.21 20.44 25.45
C GLU A 323 -11.51 19.97 24.16
N LYS A 324 -10.82 20.89 23.44
CA LYS A 324 -10.04 20.53 22.25
C LYS A 324 -8.80 19.70 22.61
N LEU A 325 -8.15 20.00 23.73
CA LEU A 325 -7.04 19.20 24.24
C LEU A 325 -7.54 17.83 24.73
N ASP A 326 -8.64 17.83 25.50
CA ASP A 326 -9.22 16.60 26.04
C ASP A 326 -9.72 15.65 24.94
N ASP A 327 -10.26 16.17 23.81
CA ASP A 327 -10.61 15.35 22.63
C ASP A 327 -9.39 14.65 22.04
N LYS A 328 -8.26 15.36 21.86
CA LYS A 328 -7.00 14.76 21.39
C LYS A 328 -6.51 13.68 22.32
N VAL A 329 -6.43 14.00 23.62
CA VAL A 329 -5.99 13.06 24.67
C VAL A 329 -6.88 11.82 24.70
N ARG A 330 -8.19 11.98 24.58
CA ARG A 330 -9.15 10.88 24.51
C ARG A 330 -8.80 9.91 23.38
N ARG A 331 -8.51 10.42 22.19
CA ARG A 331 -8.16 9.62 21.01
C ARG A 331 -6.83 8.89 21.18
N VAL A 332 -5.82 9.56 21.73
CA VAL A 332 -4.51 8.94 22.02
C VAL A 332 -4.65 7.85 23.09
N LEU A 333 -5.43 8.09 24.15
CA LEU A 333 -5.69 7.08 25.18
C LEU A 333 -6.45 5.86 24.65
N LYS A 334 -7.37 6.05 23.69
CA LYS A 334 -8.02 4.92 23.01
C LYS A 334 -7.00 4.06 22.27
N LEU A 335 -6.01 4.65 21.58
CA LEU A 335 -4.92 3.88 20.98
C LEU A 335 -4.15 3.09 22.04
N ASN A 336 -3.70 3.72 23.13
CA ASN A 336 -2.99 3.04 24.21
C ASN A 336 -3.77 1.87 24.78
N LEU A 337 -5.07 2.04 25.03
CA LEU A 337 -5.92 1.00 25.61
C LEU A 337 -6.18 -0.17 24.65
N ARG A 338 -6.23 0.10 23.35
CA ARG A 338 -6.40 -0.93 22.31
C ARG A 338 -5.11 -1.69 22.01
N THR A 339 -3.94 -1.08 22.26
CA THR A 339 -2.62 -1.60 21.87
C THR A 339 -1.72 -1.87 23.08
N ALA A 340 -0.90 -0.91 23.51
CA ALA A 340 0.12 -1.06 24.56
C ALA A 340 -0.44 -1.52 25.92
N MET A 341 -1.68 -1.15 26.25
CA MET A 341 -2.38 -1.55 27.48
C MET A 341 -3.30 -2.75 27.28
N ASN A 342 -3.38 -3.34 26.10
CA ASN A 342 -4.18 -4.55 25.81
C ASN A 342 -3.41 -5.79 26.27
N ARG A 343 -3.80 -6.38 27.39
CA ARG A 343 -3.16 -7.57 27.96
C ARG A 343 -3.45 -8.85 27.18
N ASN A 344 -4.50 -8.83 26.33
CA ASN A 344 -4.88 -9.98 25.49
C ASN A 344 -4.17 -9.97 24.14
N ARG A 345 -3.31 -9.00 23.88
CA ARG A 345 -2.52 -8.88 22.68
C ARG A 345 -1.55 -10.08 22.56
N PRO A 346 -1.51 -10.77 21.38
CA PRO A 346 -0.60 -11.90 21.20
C PRO A 346 0.88 -11.47 21.20
N TRP A 347 1.77 -12.41 21.54
CA TRP A 347 3.22 -12.16 21.52
C TRP A 347 3.82 -11.98 20.12
N GLY A 348 3.14 -12.49 19.11
CA GLY A 348 3.61 -12.48 17.73
C GLY A 348 4.77 -13.44 17.44
N SER A 349 5.20 -13.41 16.22
CA SER A 349 6.32 -14.20 15.66
C SER A 349 7.02 -13.40 14.56
N PHE A 350 8.26 -13.75 14.19
CA PHE A 350 8.94 -13.02 13.11
C PHE A 350 9.85 -13.94 12.31
N ASN A 351 10.00 -13.63 11.02
CA ASN A 351 10.84 -14.39 10.10
C ASN A 351 10.53 -15.89 10.12
N THR A 352 9.27 -16.28 10.29
CA THR A 352 8.87 -17.68 10.29
C THR A 352 8.84 -18.24 8.86
N LYS A 353 8.80 -19.57 8.74
CA LYS A 353 8.65 -20.21 7.44
C LYS A 353 7.28 -19.85 6.82
N GLU A 354 6.25 -19.81 7.64
CA GLU A 354 4.89 -19.46 7.25
C GLU A 354 4.83 -18.05 6.65
N HIS A 355 5.54 -17.07 7.27
CA HIS A 355 5.62 -15.71 6.75
C HIS A 355 6.35 -15.65 5.40
N THR A 356 7.44 -16.41 5.24
CA THR A 356 8.18 -16.44 3.96
C THR A 356 7.43 -17.18 2.87
N ASP A 357 6.75 -18.30 3.20
CA ASP A 357 5.88 -19.00 2.27
C ASP A 357 4.70 -18.10 1.82
N LEU A 358 4.10 -17.36 2.75
CA LEU A 358 3.07 -16.38 2.44
C LEU A 358 3.59 -15.25 1.53
N ALA A 359 4.77 -14.69 1.84
CA ALA A 359 5.39 -13.65 1.02
C ALA A 359 5.61 -14.15 -0.43
N ARG A 360 6.08 -15.40 -0.58
CA ARG A 360 6.20 -16.04 -1.88
C ARG A 360 4.86 -16.22 -2.57
N HIS A 361 3.83 -16.69 -1.86
CA HIS A 361 2.50 -16.91 -2.43
C HIS A 361 1.85 -15.60 -2.89
N ILE A 362 2.00 -14.51 -2.12
CA ILE A 362 1.52 -13.18 -2.52
C ILE A 362 2.23 -12.74 -3.82
N ALA A 363 3.55 -12.92 -3.90
CA ALA A 363 4.33 -12.60 -5.09
C ALA A 363 3.85 -13.40 -6.32
N GLU A 364 3.69 -14.72 -6.17
CA GLU A 364 3.23 -15.62 -7.22
C GLU A 364 1.84 -15.26 -7.75
N GLN A 365 0.92 -14.83 -6.86
CA GLN A 365 -0.42 -14.38 -7.27
C GLN A 365 -0.45 -12.95 -7.85
N GLY A 366 0.53 -12.11 -7.51
CA GLY A 366 0.56 -10.71 -7.96
C GLY A 366 1.43 -10.46 -9.20
N ILE A 367 2.29 -11.39 -9.61
CA ILE A 367 3.03 -11.29 -10.87
C ILE A 367 2.07 -11.35 -12.04
N VAL A 368 2.22 -10.41 -13.00
CA VAL A 368 1.33 -10.26 -14.15
C VAL A 368 2.03 -10.67 -15.45
N LEU A 369 1.47 -11.59 -16.18
CA LEU A 369 1.90 -11.92 -17.55
C LEU A 369 1.26 -10.92 -18.51
N LEU A 370 2.05 -9.96 -19.02
CA LEU A 370 1.54 -8.90 -19.89
C LEU A 370 1.44 -9.35 -21.35
N LYS A 371 2.37 -10.20 -21.79
CA LYS A 371 2.48 -10.64 -23.18
C LYS A 371 3.10 -12.03 -23.25
N ASN A 372 2.62 -12.91 -24.14
CA ASN A 372 3.18 -14.24 -24.34
C ASN A 372 2.88 -14.72 -25.77
N ARG A 373 3.57 -14.15 -26.77
CA ARG A 373 3.48 -14.60 -28.15
C ARG A 373 4.17 -15.97 -28.30
N ASP A 374 3.64 -16.79 -29.19
CA ASP A 374 4.17 -18.10 -29.56
C ASP A 374 4.33 -19.09 -28.37
N ASN A 375 3.69 -18.78 -27.23
CA ASN A 375 3.77 -19.56 -25.99
C ASN A 375 5.21 -19.82 -25.56
N ILE A 376 6.09 -18.81 -25.64
CA ILE A 376 7.47 -18.90 -25.20
C ILE A 376 7.58 -19.18 -23.70
N LEU A 377 6.60 -18.77 -22.93
CA LEU A 377 6.37 -19.16 -21.55
C LEU A 377 5.18 -20.13 -21.44
N PRO A 378 5.19 -21.08 -20.51
CA PRO A 378 6.29 -21.39 -19.59
C PRO A 378 7.48 -22.02 -20.32
N VAL A 379 8.69 -21.83 -19.77
CA VAL A 379 9.94 -22.35 -20.34
C VAL A 379 9.91 -23.88 -20.44
N ASP A 380 10.07 -24.40 -21.65
CA ASP A 380 10.17 -25.83 -21.90
C ASP A 380 11.66 -26.27 -21.84
N THR A 381 12.09 -26.83 -20.70
CA THR A 381 13.48 -27.27 -20.48
C THR A 381 13.90 -28.41 -21.39
N LYS A 382 12.97 -29.09 -22.06
CA LYS A 382 13.29 -30.11 -23.06
C LYS A 382 13.76 -29.52 -24.39
N LYS A 383 13.32 -28.29 -24.69
CA LYS A 383 13.68 -27.57 -25.93
C LYS A 383 14.79 -26.54 -25.70
N CYS A 384 14.92 -26.02 -24.47
CA CYS A 384 15.90 -25.03 -24.07
C CYS A 384 17.03 -25.72 -23.30
N ARG A 385 18.28 -25.55 -23.76
CA ARG A 385 19.48 -26.11 -23.10
C ARG A 385 20.31 -25.04 -22.41
N LYS A 386 20.23 -23.81 -22.90
CA LYS A 386 21.00 -22.68 -22.37
C LYS A 386 20.14 -21.43 -22.22
N ILE A 387 20.09 -20.93 -21.00
CA ILE A 387 19.39 -19.68 -20.64
C ILE A 387 20.43 -18.61 -20.33
N ALA A 388 20.36 -17.48 -21.05
CA ALA A 388 21.04 -16.26 -20.67
C ALA A 388 20.16 -15.42 -19.74
N VAL A 389 20.58 -15.20 -18.51
CA VAL A 389 19.97 -14.20 -17.63
C VAL A 389 20.75 -12.90 -17.79
N ILE A 390 20.09 -11.82 -18.22
CA ILE A 390 20.72 -10.53 -18.50
C ILE A 390 20.02 -9.42 -17.73
N GLY A 391 20.80 -8.50 -17.21
CA GLY A 391 20.30 -7.31 -16.52
C GLY A 391 20.78 -7.18 -15.08
N GLU A 392 21.08 -5.96 -14.64
CA GLU A 392 21.52 -5.72 -13.26
C GLU A 392 20.46 -6.09 -12.23
N ASN A 393 19.19 -5.90 -12.56
CA ASN A 393 18.08 -6.25 -11.64
C ASN A 393 18.02 -7.75 -11.35
N ALA A 394 18.67 -8.60 -12.16
CA ALA A 394 18.77 -10.04 -11.89
C ALA A 394 19.54 -10.35 -10.59
N VAL A 395 20.50 -9.53 -10.22
CA VAL A 395 21.38 -9.72 -9.05
C VAL A 395 21.16 -8.69 -7.95
N ARG A 396 20.25 -7.74 -8.17
CA ARG A 396 19.97 -6.67 -7.23
C ARG A 396 18.90 -7.10 -6.23
N THR A 397 19.05 -6.64 -4.99
CA THR A 397 18.02 -6.74 -3.96
C THR A 397 17.07 -5.52 -4.04
N HIS A 398 15.77 -5.76 -3.90
CA HIS A 398 14.72 -4.75 -4.04
C HIS A 398 13.75 -4.69 -2.85
N ALA A 399 13.96 -5.50 -1.83
CA ALA A 399 13.03 -5.60 -0.69
C ALA A 399 13.17 -4.46 0.32
N SER A 400 14.14 -3.56 0.16
CA SER A 400 14.31 -2.37 1.00
C SER A 400 14.69 -1.18 0.14
N ASN A 401 13.95 -0.07 0.27
CA ASN A 401 14.19 1.12 -0.56
C ASN A 401 14.62 2.38 0.21
N GLY A 402 14.72 2.31 1.53
CA GLY A 402 14.95 3.50 2.36
C GLY A 402 13.65 4.23 2.73
N GLY A 403 13.74 5.40 3.37
CA GLY A 403 12.57 6.17 3.83
C GLY A 403 11.62 5.36 4.71
N ALA A 404 10.33 5.44 4.43
CA ALA A 404 9.28 4.65 5.08
C ALA A 404 9.53 3.14 4.95
N ALA A 405 10.00 2.69 3.80
CA ALA A 405 10.26 1.30 3.48
C ALA A 405 11.72 0.86 3.71
N ALA A 406 12.42 1.45 4.67
CA ALA A 406 13.77 1.06 5.06
C ALA A 406 13.77 -0.25 5.87
N LEU A 407 13.45 -1.36 5.21
CA LEU A 407 13.41 -2.68 5.79
C LEU A 407 14.82 -3.25 5.98
N LYS A 408 14.93 -4.24 6.86
CA LYS A 408 16.10 -5.10 7.02
C LYS A 408 15.67 -6.56 6.81
N PRO A 409 15.50 -6.99 5.55
CA PRO A 409 15.11 -8.37 5.27
C PRO A 409 16.09 -9.34 5.93
N ARG A 410 15.60 -10.45 6.47
CA ARG A 410 16.47 -11.52 6.94
C ARG A 410 17.31 -12.09 5.81
N TYR A 411 16.72 -12.18 4.62
CA TYR A 411 17.35 -12.54 3.36
C TYR A 411 16.47 -12.05 2.21
N GLU A 412 17.02 -12.06 1.02
CA GLU A 412 16.29 -11.85 -0.22
C GLU A 412 16.83 -12.78 -1.30
N ILE A 413 15.96 -13.50 -1.97
CA ILE A 413 16.29 -14.32 -3.12
C ILE A 413 16.22 -13.46 -4.37
N THR A 414 17.37 -13.19 -4.97
CA THR A 414 17.43 -12.41 -6.21
C THR A 414 16.82 -13.17 -7.38
N PRO A 415 16.35 -12.49 -8.44
CA PRO A 415 15.82 -13.17 -9.63
C PRO A 415 16.78 -14.20 -10.21
N LEU A 416 18.08 -13.90 -10.31
CA LEU A 416 19.10 -14.86 -10.79
C LEU A 416 19.15 -16.11 -9.89
N ALA A 417 19.24 -15.91 -8.58
CA ALA A 417 19.32 -17.04 -7.64
C ALA A 417 18.09 -17.95 -7.72
N GLY A 418 16.89 -17.37 -7.90
CA GLY A 418 15.66 -18.13 -8.10
C GLY A 418 15.66 -18.91 -9.42
N ILE A 419 16.08 -18.28 -10.51
CA ILE A 419 16.18 -18.89 -11.84
C ILE A 419 17.22 -20.02 -11.81
N GLU A 420 18.40 -19.82 -11.24
CA GLU A 420 19.43 -20.86 -11.09
C GLU A 420 18.94 -22.03 -10.23
N SER A 421 18.26 -21.73 -9.12
CA SER A 421 17.70 -22.76 -8.24
C SER A 421 16.67 -23.63 -8.95
N ARG A 422 15.83 -23.02 -9.81
CA ARG A 422 14.75 -23.74 -10.48
C ARG A 422 15.20 -24.48 -11.74
N PHE A 423 16.03 -23.84 -12.56
CA PHE A 423 16.39 -24.35 -13.88
C PHE A 423 17.79 -25.00 -13.95
N GLY A 424 18.73 -24.62 -13.08
CA GLY A 424 20.16 -24.97 -13.20
C GLY A 424 20.48 -26.44 -13.11
N LYS A 425 19.53 -27.29 -12.70
CA LYS A 425 19.70 -28.76 -12.73
C LYS A 425 19.36 -29.37 -14.09
N GLU A 426 18.62 -28.71 -14.92
CA GLU A 426 18.07 -29.18 -16.18
C GLU A 426 18.69 -28.45 -17.38
N VAL A 427 19.09 -27.20 -17.19
CA VAL A 427 19.51 -26.25 -18.23
C VAL A 427 20.74 -25.48 -17.76
N GLU A 428 21.68 -25.19 -18.67
CA GLU A 428 22.78 -24.26 -18.38
C GLU A 428 22.24 -22.86 -18.22
N VAL A 429 22.43 -22.26 -17.03
CA VAL A 429 22.08 -20.85 -16.75
C VAL A 429 23.36 -20.04 -16.69
N SER A 430 23.45 -19.01 -17.51
CA SER A 430 24.60 -18.10 -17.57
C SER A 430 24.13 -16.66 -17.38
N PHE A 431 24.94 -15.85 -16.72
CA PHE A 431 24.60 -14.46 -16.38
C PHE A 431 25.51 -13.45 -17.06
N ALA A 432 24.92 -12.34 -17.53
CA ALA A 432 25.63 -11.12 -17.91
C ALA A 432 24.91 -9.89 -17.35
N ARG A 433 25.66 -8.97 -16.73
CA ARG A 433 25.07 -7.78 -16.11
C ARG A 433 24.35 -6.87 -17.11
N GLY A 434 24.91 -6.68 -18.30
CA GLY A 434 24.35 -5.89 -19.40
C GLY A 434 24.44 -4.39 -19.25
N TYR A 435 24.13 -3.87 -18.08
CA TYR A 435 24.25 -2.45 -17.72
C TYR A 435 24.54 -2.34 -16.22
N SER A 436 24.98 -1.15 -15.79
CA SER A 436 25.13 -0.81 -14.37
C SER A 436 24.19 0.33 -13.99
N ALA A 437 23.40 0.10 -12.98
CA ALA A 437 22.58 1.14 -12.36
C ALA A 437 23.45 1.99 -11.43
N TYR A 438 23.53 3.29 -11.69
CA TYR A 438 24.29 4.21 -10.85
C TYR A 438 23.76 4.22 -9.41
N THR A 439 24.66 4.26 -8.43
CA THR A 439 24.35 4.72 -7.08
C THR A 439 24.56 6.22 -7.05
N PRO A 440 23.51 7.03 -6.90
CA PRO A 440 23.55 8.40 -7.40
C PRO A 440 24.41 9.39 -6.63
N MET A 441 24.57 9.24 -5.30
CA MET A 441 25.23 10.26 -4.50
C MET A 441 25.94 9.67 -3.29
N ILE A 442 27.26 9.75 -3.28
CA ILE A 442 28.06 9.71 -2.07
C ILE A 442 28.55 11.15 -1.85
N ASP A 443 28.22 11.77 -0.71
CA ASP A 443 28.60 13.13 -0.32
C ASP A 443 28.27 14.23 -1.35
N GLY A 444 27.09 14.15 -1.99
CA GLY A 444 26.64 15.16 -2.95
C GLY A 444 27.32 15.07 -4.33
N ARG A 445 28.07 14.03 -4.60
CA ARG A 445 28.72 13.79 -5.90
C ARG A 445 28.12 12.55 -6.57
N ILE A 446 27.91 12.63 -7.90
CA ILE A 446 27.56 11.46 -8.71
C ILE A 446 28.75 10.51 -8.66
N ALA A 447 28.55 9.32 -8.09
CA ALA A 447 29.60 8.29 -8.14
C ALA A 447 29.80 7.84 -9.59
N SER A 448 31.03 7.79 -10.04
CA SER A 448 31.35 7.16 -11.34
C SER A 448 30.89 5.71 -11.31
N PRO A 449 30.31 5.16 -12.41
CA PRO A 449 29.93 3.77 -12.47
C PRO A 449 31.19 2.90 -12.27
N ALA A 450 31.02 1.86 -11.45
CA ALA A 450 32.09 0.88 -11.24
C ALA A 450 32.39 0.04 -12.50
N TYR A 451 31.56 0.17 -13.55
CA TYR A 451 31.60 -0.66 -14.75
C TYR A 451 31.50 0.19 -16.03
N ASP A 452 32.16 -0.28 -17.09
CA ASP A 452 31.97 0.23 -18.45
C ASP A 452 30.68 -0.34 -19.05
N ASN A 453 29.62 0.45 -19.15
CA ASN A 453 28.33 0.03 -19.68
C ASN A 453 28.44 -0.45 -21.14
N MET A 454 29.37 0.07 -21.94
CA MET A 454 29.57 -0.39 -23.31
C MET A 454 30.13 -1.82 -23.33
N GLN A 455 31.10 -2.13 -22.49
CA GLN A 455 31.66 -3.45 -22.34
C GLN A 455 30.60 -4.43 -21.82
N LEU A 456 29.84 -4.06 -20.77
CA LEU A 456 28.75 -4.88 -20.24
C LEU A 456 27.71 -5.24 -21.30
N ALA A 457 27.35 -4.28 -22.14
CA ALA A 457 26.39 -4.50 -23.24
C ALA A 457 26.95 -5.46 -24.31
N VAL A 458 28.24 -5.35 -24.65
CA VAL A 458 28.90 -6.29 -25.60
C VAL A 458 28.90 -7.71 -25.05
N GLU A 459 29.25 -7.90 -23.78
CA GLU A 459 29.22 -9.20 -23.11
C GLU A 459 27.81 -9.81 -23.08
N ALA A 460 26.80 -9.00 -22.78
CA ALA A 460 25.40 -9.41 -22.76
C ALA A 460 24.90 -9.86 -24.15
N VAL A 461 25.20 -9.09 -25.21
CA VAL A 461 24.81 -9.43 -26.58
C VAL A 461 25.52 -10.69 -27.05
N LYS A 462 26.80 -10.89 -26.68
CA LYS A 462 27.52 -12.15 -26.97
C LYS A 462 26.84 -13.34 -26.29
N LEU A 463 26.53 -13.25 -25.00
CA LEU A 463 25.87 -14.30 -24.25
C LEU A 463 24.48 -14.60 -24.84
N ALA A 464 23.71 -13.57 -25.21
CA ALA A 464 22.40 -13.74 -25.84
C ALA A 464 22.47 -14.53 -27.15
N ARG A 465 23.49 -14.27 -27.99
CA ARG A 465 23.71 -15.00 -29.26
C ARG A 465 24.03 -16.47 -29.05
N GLU A 466 24.69 -16.82 -27.94
CA GLU A 466 25.15 -18.17 -27.60
C GLU A 466 24.10 -18.98 -26.82
N SER A 467 22.89 -18.45 -26.60
CA SER A 467 21.86 -19.04 -25.75
C SER A 467 20.57 -19.30 -26.51
N ASP A 468 19.81 -20.31 -26.07
CA ASP A 468 18.52 -20.67 -26.68
C ASP A 468 17.40 -19.70 -26.25
N LEU A 469 17.49 -19.17 -25.04
CA LEU A 469 16.53 -18.25 -24.45
C LEU A 469 17.25 -17.15 -23.68
N VAL A 470 16.77 -15.93 -23.80
CA VAL A 470 17.20 -14.80 -22.97
C VAL A 470 16.09 -14.42 -21.98
N ILE A 471 16.41 -14.40 -20.70
CA ILE A 471 15.58 -13.80 -19.65
C ILE A 471 16.24 -12.47 -19.29
N PHE A 472 15.68 -11.37 -19.80
CA PHE A 472 16.15 -10.02 -19.47
C PHE A 472 15.42 -9.51 -18.22
N VAL A 473 16.14 -9.36 -17.11
CA VAL A 473 15.59 -8.83 -15.85
C VAL A 473 15.95 -7.36 -15.76
N GLY A 474 15.01 -6.52 -16.13
CA GLY A 474 15.15 -5.08 -16.19
C GLY A 474 14.09 -4.35 -15.37
N GLY A 475 13.95 -3.05 -15.63
CA GLY A 475 12.94 -2.22 -14.97
C GLY A 475 13.54 -1.04 -14.22
N LEU A 476 12.90 -0.69 -13.13
CA LEU A 476 13.31 0.37 -12.20
C LEU A 476 14.05 -0.20 -11.00
N ASN A 477 14.40 0.65 -10.07
CA ASN A 477 14.96 0.29 -8.78
C ASN A 477 14.69 1.43 -7.76
N HIS A 478 15.22 1.31 -6.55
CA HIS A 478 15.06 2.30 -5.50
C HIS A 478 16.19 3.35 -5.44
N ASN A 479 16.87 3.58 -6.55
CA ASN A 479 17.83 4.68 -6.64
C ASN A 479 17.08 6.03 -6.67
N TRP A 480 17.82 7.08 -6.39
CA TRP A 480 17.32 8.45 -6.45
C TRP A 480 16.63 8.75 -7.79
N ARG A 481 15.42 9.33 -7.71
CA ARG A 481 14.55 9.62 -8.87
C ARG A 481 14.15 8.40 -9.70
N GLN A 482 14.02 7.29 -9.03
CA GLN A 482 13.35 6.08 -9.50
C GLN A 482 12.12 5.80 -8.60
N ASP A 483 11.81 4.55 -8.28
CA ASP A 483 10.78 4.23 -7.28
C ASP A 483 11.34 4.45 -5.87
N SER A 484 11.23 5.67 -5.36
CA SER A 484 11.79 6.06 -4.06
C SER A 484 11.02 7.20 -3.41
N GLU A 485 10.94 7.19 -2.08
CA GLU A 485 10.33 8.27 -1.30
C GLU A 485 11.15 9.56 -1.42
N GLY A 486 10.46 10.70 -1.51
CA GLY A 486 11.01 12.06 -1.54
C GLY A 486 11.29 12.61 -2.94
N TYR A 487 11.16 11.79 -3.98
CA TYR A 487 11.42 12.20 -5.37
C TYR A 487 10.49 11.46 -6.33
N ASP A 488 9.98 12.21 -7.32
CA ASP A 488 9.33 11.60 -8.48
C ASP A 488 10.38 11.17 -9.51
N ARG A 489 9.99 10.28 -10.39
CA ARG A 489 10.79 9.85 -11.54
C ARG A 489 10.94 11.02 -12.54
N GLU A 490 12.12 11.15 -13.13
CA GLU A 490 12.39 12.16 -14.16
C GLU A 490 11.86 11.79 -15.54
N SER A 491 11.63 10.49 -15.77
CA SER A 491 11.26 9.98 -17.09
C SER A 491 10.36 8.74 -16.96
N TYR A 492 9.44 8.62 -17.89
CA TYR A 492 8.62 7.43 -18.07
C TYR A 492 9.41 6.28 -18.70
N ASN A 493 10.51 6.57 -19.40
CA ASN A 493 11.37 5.57 -20.03
C ASN A 493 12.14 4.73 -19.00
N LEU A 494 12.52 3.52 -19.40
CA LEU A 494 13.47 2.70 -18.64
C LEU A 494 14.87 3.37 -18.62
N PRO A 495 15.52 3.44 -17.45
CA PRO A 495 16.83 4.05 -17.30
C PRO A 495 17.96 3.17 -17.82
N TYR A 496 19.19 3.73 -17.79
CA TYR A 496 20.45 3.01 -17.98
C TYR A 496 20.66 2.38 -19.37
N GLY A 497 19.97 2.87 -20.41
CA GLY A 497 20.10 2.34 -21.78
C GLY A 497 19.47 0.95 -21.98
N GLN A 498 18.60 0.51 -21.08
CA GLN A 498 17.93 -0.80 -21.18
C GLN A 498 17.18 -0.98 -22.50
N PRO A 499 16.40 -0.01 -23.02
CA PRO A 499 15.68 -0.19 -24.29
C PRO A 499 16.62 -0.49 -25.47
N GLU A 500 17.75 0.20 -25.53
CA GLU A 500 18.74 -0.01 -26.60
C GLU A 500 19.43 -1.37 -26.48
N LEU A 501 19.77 -1.78 -25.26
CA LEU A 501 20.37 -3.10 -25.05
C LEU A 501 19.41 -4.22 -25.45
N ILE A 502 18.12 -4.11 -25.13
CA ILE A 502 17.09 -5.08 -25.50
C ILE A 502 16.97 -5.17 -27.03
N ARG A 503 16.97 -4.04 -27.76
CA ARG A 503 16.95 -4.06 -29.24
C ARG A 503 18.15 -4.79 -29.82
N ARG A 504 19.38 -4.51 -29.31
CA ARG A 504 20.60 -5.22 -29.74
C ARG A 504 20.57 -6.72 -29.41
N ILE A 505 19.92 -7.11 -28.34
CA ILE A 505 19.72 -8.54 -27.99
C ILE A 505 18.76 -9.17 -29.00
N LEU A 506 17.64 -8.51 -29.34
CA LEU A 506 16.67 -9.01 -30.32
C LEU A 506 17.27 -9.20 -31.72
N GLU A 507 18.27 -8.42 -32.12
CA GLU A 507 19.01 -8.60 -33.38
C GLU A 507 19.75 -9.94 -33.47
N VAL A 508 20.08 -10.55 -32.33
CA VAL A 508 20.90 -11.79 -32.27
C VAL A 508 20.15 -12.98 -31.68
N ASN A 509 19.07 -12.76 -30.98
CA ASN A 509 18.22 -13.79 -30.40
C ASN A 509 16.76 -13.28 -30.28
N SER A 510 15.85 -13.93 -31.00
CA SER A 510 14.43 -13.59 -30.96
C SER A 510 13.66 -14.17 -29.77
N ASN A 511 14.24 -15.14 -29.05
CA ASN A 511 13.61 -15.76 -27.88
C ASN A 511 13.95 -14.96 -26.62
N VAL A 512 13.25 -13.86 -26.39
CA VAL A 512 13.48 -12.95 -25.26
C VAL A 512 12.25 -12.90 -24.36
N VAL A 513 12.45 -13.10 -23.07
CA VAL A 513 11.48 -12.84 -22.02
C VAL A 513 11.96 -11.63 -21.23
N LEU A 514 11.18 -10.55 -21.24
CA LEU A 514 11.42 -9.36 -20.43
C LEU A 514 10.71 -9.51 -19.08
N VAL A 515 11.45 -9.58 -18.00
CA VAL A 515 10.95 -9.54 -16.62
C VAL A 515 11.16 -8.12 -16.09
N LEU A 516 10.07 -7.40 -15.88
CA LEU A 516 10.08 -6.04 -15.37
C LEU A 516 9.98 -6.03 -13.84
N VAL A 517 11.01 -5.50 -13.17
CA VAL A 517 11.01 -5.21 -11.75
C VAL A 517 10.79 -3.71 -11.60
N SER A 518 9.59 -3.30 -11.22
CA SER A 518 9.23 -1.87 -11.07
C SER A 518 8.00 -1.72 -10.18
N GLY A 519 7.88 -0.60 -9.48
CA GLY A 519 6.68 -0.26 -8.68
C GLY A 519 5.63 0.53 -9.46
N ASN A 520 5.93 0.85 -10.73
CA ASN A 520 5.13 1.71 -11.59
C ASN A 520 5.05 1.17 -13.02
N ALA A 521 4.12 1.75 -13.81
CA ALA A 521 4.13 1.64 -15.26
C ALA A 521 5.39 2.30 -15.85
N VAL A 522 5.86 1.78 -16.98
CA VAL A 522 7.01 2.26 -17.75
C VAL A 522 6.69 2.25 -19.25
N ASP A 523 7.38 3.06 -20.03
CA ASP A 523 7.29 3.03 -21.49
C ASP A 523 7.78 1.67 -22.02
N LEU A 524 6.90 0.96 -22.72
CA LEU A 524 7.16 -0.35 -23.31
C LEU A 524 7.08 -0.36 -24.84
N ARG A 525 6.98 0.79 -25.49
CA ARG A 525 6.92 0.88 -26.97
C ARG A 525 8.15 0.26 -27.63
N PHE A 526 9.31 0.32 -26.99
CA PHE A 526 10.54 -0.33 -27.44
C PHE A 526 10.46 -1.86 -27.43
N ALA A 527 9.53 -2.43 -26.67
CA ALA A 527 9.38 -3.87 -26.45
C ALA A 527 8.30 -4.52 -27.34
N GLU A 528 7.90 -3.86 -28.43
CA GLU A 528 6.91 -4.40 -29.36
C GLU A 528 7.33 -5.75 -29.91
N ASP A 529 8.60 -5.93 -30.24
CA ASP A 529 9.17 -7.18 -30.78
C ASP A 529 9.56 -8.20 -29.71
N VAL A 530 9.54 -7.84 -28.42
CA VAL A 530 9.75 -8.79 -27.32
C VAL A 530 8.57 -9.76 -27.25
N PRO A 531 8.77 -11.08 -27.41
CA PRO A 531 7.65 -12.02 -27.49
C PRO A 531 6.95 -12.25 -26.14
N SER A 532 7.65 -12.13 -25.02
CA SER A 532 7.02 -12.32 -23.71
C SER A 532 7.48 -11.26 -22.70
N ILE A 533 6.51 -10.70 -21.95
CA ILE A 533 6.74 -9.66 -20.93
C ILE A 533 6.02 -10.05 -19.67
N VAL A 534 6.75 -10.06 -18.55
CA VAL A 534 6.25 -10.33 -17.20
C VAL A 534 6.49 -9.13 -16.33
N GLN A 535 5.45 -8.56 -15.73
CA GLN A 535 5.55 -7.54 -14.70
C GLN A 535 5.68 -8.21 -13.34
N ALA A 536 6.88 -8.17 -12.77
CA ALA A 536 7.18 -8.84 -11.51
C ALA A 536 7.04 -7.91 -10.30
N TRP A 537 6.96 -6.59 -10.47
CA TRP A 537 6.88 -5.60 -9.39
C TRP A 537 8.07 -5.71 -8.41
N TYR A 538 7.85 -5.39 -7.12
CA TYR A 538 8.79 -5.60 -6.01
C TYR A 538 8.23 -6.69 -5.10
N CYS A 539 8.70 -7.91 -5.31
CA CYS A 539 8.13 -9.14 -4.74
C CYS A 539 8.69 -9.53 -3.35
N GLY A 540 9.46 -8.66 -2.69
CA GLY A 540 9.95 -8.90 -1.34
C GLY A 540 11.01 -10.01 -1.24
N SER A 541 11.10 -10.65 -0.06
CA SER A 541 12.17 -11.63 0.27
C SER A 541 12.25 -12.81 -0.69
N GLU A 542 11.13 -13.28 -1.23
CA GLU A 542 11.02 -14.47 -2.08
C GLU A 542 10.91 -14.15 -3.57
N SER A 543 11.31 -12.94 -3.97
CA SER A 543 11.18 -12.42 -5.34
C SER A 543 11.69 -13.39 -6.41
N GLY A 544 12.90 -13.91 -6.24
CA GLY A 544 13.51 -14.82 -7.23
C GLY A 544 12.77 -16.15 -7.37
N HIS A 545 12.30 -16.74 -6.27
CA HIS A 545 11.54 -17.99 -6.32
C HIS A 545 10.18 -17.78 -6.98
N ALA A 546 9.47 -16.70 -6.67
CA ALA A 546 8.17 -16.39 -7.29
C ALA A 546 8.30 -16.16 -8.80
N ILE A 547 9.29 -15.36 -9.22
CA ILE A 547 9.58 -15.13 -10.64
C ILE A 547 9.89 -16.46 -11.34
N ALA A 548 10.77 -17.28 -10.77
CA ALA A 548 11.15 -18.57 -11.36
C ALA A 548 9.97 -19.54 -11.46
N SER A 549 9.05 -19.56 -10.46
CA SER A 549 7.84 -20.38 -10.47
C SER A 549 6.91 -20.02 -11.62
N VAL A 550 6.74 -18.71 -11.88
CA VAL A 550 5.93 -18.24 -13.02
C VAL A 550 6.63 -18.61 -14.34
N LEU A 551 7.92 -18.31 -14.49
CA LEU A 551 8.67 -18.59 -15.72
C LEU A 551 8.68 -20.10 -16.07
N SER A 552 8.73 -20.98 -15.08
CA SER A 552 8.72 -22.44 -15.28
C SER A 552 7.33 -23.02 -15.52
N GLY A 553 6.28 -22.28 -15.15
CA GLY A 553 4.91 -22.79 -15.14
C GLY A 553 4.59 -23.72 -13.97
N ASP A 554 5.42 -23.73 -12.92
CA ASP A 554 5.08 -24.33 -11.63
C ASP A 554 3.87 -23.60 -11.02
N VAL A 555 3.76 -22.30 -11.30
CA VAL A 555 2.59 -21.47 -11.02
C VAL A 555 2.07 -20.90 -12.33
N ASN A 556 0.78 -21.02 -12.57
CA ASN A 556 0.09 -20.36 -13.66
C ASN A 556 -0.18 -18.91 -13.27
N PRO A 557 0.33 -17.89 -14.00
CA PRO A 557 0.11 -16.49 -13.67
C PRO A 557 -1.38 -16.16 -13.70
N SER A 558 -1.82 -15.40 -12.72
CA SER A 558 -3.22 -14.98 -12.55
C SER A 558 -3.35 -13.51 -12.12
N GLY A 559 -2.25 -12.84 -11.86
CA GLY A 559 -2.24 -11.42 -11.50
C GLY A 559 -2.82 -10.56 -12.60
N LYS A 560 -3.52 -9.47 -12.21
CA LYS A 560 -4.10 -8.47 -13.10
C LYS A 560 -3.60 -7.08 -12.71
N LEU A 561 -3.31 -6.22 -13.69
CA LEU A 561 -2.78 -4.88 -13.45
C LEU A 561 -3.73 -4.04 -12.58
N PRO A 562 -3.26 -3.46 -11.46
CA PRO A 562 -4.03 -2.51 -10.66
C PRO A 562 -3.87 -1.07 -11.15
N ILE A 563 -3.06 -0.86 -12.20
CA ILE A 563 -2.81 0.42 -12.87
C ILE A 563 -2.73 0.20 -14.38
N SER A 564 -3.20 1.16 -15.14
CA SER A 564 -3.02 1.20 -16.60
C SER A 564 -1.58 1.54 -16.96
N PHE A 565 -1.08 0.99 -18.06
CA PHE A 565 0.21 1.37 -18.65
C PHE A 565 -0.07 2.28 -19.85
N PRO A 566 0.11 3.60 -19.76
CA PRO A 566 -0.03 4.49 -20.92
C PRO A 566 0.98 4.13 -22.01
N ALA A 567 0.63 4.38 -23.27
CA ALA A 567 1.58 4.22 -24.37
C ALA A 567 2.65 5.31 -24.35
N THR A 568 2.24 6.54 -24.07
CA THR A 568 3.14 7.66 -23.77
C THR A 568 2.76 8.35 -22.46
N LEU A 569 3.63 9.15 -21.92
CA LEU A 569 3.33 9.89 -20.68
C LEU A 569 2.20 10.90 -20.91
N GLU A 570 2.15 11.51 -22.08
CA GLU A 570 1.16 12.50 -22.50
C GLU A 570 -0.24 11.90 -22.62
N ASP A 571 -0.36 10.60 -22.81
CA ASP A 571 -1.64 9.89 -22.85
C ASP A 571 -2.24 9.73 -21.44
N CYS A 572 -1.49 9.95 -20.38
CA CYS A 572 -2.00 9.91 -19.02
C CYS A 572 -2.72 11.22 -18.66
N GLY A 573 -3.91 11.14 -18.06
CA GLY A 573 -4.72 12.30 -17.70
C GLY A 573 -3.97 13.36 -16.88
N ALA A 574 -3.14 12.93 -15.93
CA ALA A 574 -2.31 13.82 -15.14
C ALA A 574 -1.28 14.65 -15.94
N HIS A 575 -1.01 14.27 -17.19
CA HIS A 575 -0.03 14.95 -18.08
C HIS A 575 -0.66 15.60 -19.30
N ALA A 576 -1.97 15.38 -19.52
CA ALA A 576 -2.67 15.85 -20.71
C ALA A 576 -2.92 17.37 -20.76
N PHE A 577 -2.86 18.06 -19.62
CA PHE A 577 -3.20 19.49 -19.50
C PHE A 577 -1.99 20.38 -19.21
N GLY A 578 -0.77 19.83 -19.30
CA GLY A 578 0.47 20.57 -19.12
C GLY A 578 0.92 20.70 -17.66
N PRO A 579 1.91 21.62 -17.41
CA PRO A 579 2.63 21.66 -16.14
C PRO A 579 1.78 22.06 -14.92
N GLU A 580 0.65 22.72 -15.10
CA GLU A 580 -0.26 23.07 -14.02
C GLU A 580 -0.90 21.83 -13.40
N THR A 581 -1.08 20.77 -14.21
CA THR A 581 -1.65 19.49 -13.76
C THR A 581 -0.59 18.55 -13.20
N TYR A 582 0.63 18.60 -13.74
CA TYR A 582 1.80 17.91 -13.20
C TYR A 582 3.09 18.51 -13.79
N PRO A 583 4.08 18.82 -12.98
CA PRO A 583 4.18 18.64 -11.51
C PRO A 583 3.59 19.78 -10.68
N GLY A 584 2.97 20.76 -11.31
CA GLY A 584 2.45 21.98 -10.72
C GLY A 584 3.29 23.20 -11.05
N VAL A 585 2.69 24.38 -10.91
CA VAL A 585 3.32 25.70 -11.15
C VAL A 585 3.15 26.56 -9.90
N ASN A 586 4.21 27.27 -9.48
CA ASN A 586 4.20 28.12 -8.29
C ASN A 586 3.69 27.42 -7.04
N GLU A 587 4.20 26.20 -6.77
CA GLU A 587 3.79 25.35 -5.66
C GLU A 587 2.28 25.02 -5.63
N THR A 588 1.60 25.07 -6.77
CA THR A 588 0.21 24.66 -6.90
C THR A 588 0.07 23.67 -8.03
N VAL A 589 -0.62 22.56 -7.77
CA VAL A 589 -0.97 21.53 -8.73
C VAL A 589 -2.50 21.44 -8.81
N THR A 590 -3.04 21.52 -10.02
CA THR A 590 -4.49 21.39 -10.27
C THR A 590 -4.76 20.04 -10.91
N TYR A 591 -5.61 19.23 -10.30
CA TYR A 591 -6.00 17.93 -10.85
C TYR A 591 -7.08 18.12 -11.92
N SER A 592 -6.66 18.62 -13.09
CA SER A 592 -7.57 19.03 -14.18
C SER A 592 -8.21 17.86 -14.90
N GLU A 593 -7.68 16.66 -14.78
CA GLU A 593 -8.30 15.43 -15.24
C GLU A 593 -9.55 15.05 -14.42
N ASP A 594 -9.73 15.65 -13.25
CA ASP A 594 -10.89 15.52 -12.39
C ASP A 594 -11.17 14.04 -12.01
N ILE A 595 -12.40 13.55 -12.24
CA ILE A 595 -12.81 12.17 -11.96
C ILE A 595 -12.17 11.14 -12.93
N TYR A 596 -11.48 11.61 -13.95
CA TYR A 596 -10.91 10.77 -14.98
C TYR A 596 -9.47 10.37 -14.67
N VAL A 597 -9.28 9.45 -13.70
CA VAL A 597 -7.97 8.90 -13.36
C VAL A 597 -7.84 7.46 -13.87
N GLY A 598 -6.66 7.09 -14.38
CA GLY A 598 -6.37 5.75 -14.86
C GLY A 598 -7.30 5.33 -16.01
N TYR A 599 -7.84 4.10 -15.96
CA TYR A 599 -8.71 3.58 -17.04
C TYR A 599 -9.95 4.44 -17.29
N ARG A 600 -10.46 5.18 -16.27
CA ARG A 600 -11.56 6.12 -16.47
C ARG A 600 -11.23 7.18 -17.49
N TRP A 601 -9.99 7.64 -17.52
CA TRP A 601 -9.48 8.57 -18.52
C TRP A 601 -9.34 7.88 -19.88
N PHE A 602 -8.61 6.78 -19.97
CA PHE A 602 -8.34 6.09 -21.23
C PHE A 602 -9.62 5.70 -21.96
N ASP A 603 -10.53 5.07 -21.24
CA ASP A 603 -11.81 4.62 -21.79
C ASP A 603 -12.71 5.79 -22.21
N SER A 604 -12.83 6.84 -21.39
CA SER A 604 -13.72 7.98 -21.69
C SER A 604 -13.18 8.91 -22.76
N LYS A 605 -11.87 8.94 -22.98
CA LYS A 605 -11.23 9.74 -24.03
C LYS A 605 -10.90 8.93 -25.29
N ASN A 606 -11.24 7.64 -25.33
CA ASN A 606 -10.91 6.70 -26.40
C ASN A 606 -9.41 6.66 -26.71
N ILE A 607 -8.57 6.68 -25.67
CA ILE A 607 -7.12 6.53 -25.75
C ILE A 607 -6.79 5.07 -25.45
N THR A 608 -6.07 4.39 -26.32
CA THR A 608 -5.65 3.00 -26.10
C THR A 608 -4.37 2.98 -25.28
N PRO A 609 -4.38 2.47 -24.03
CA PRO A 609 -3.16 2.28 -23.28
C PRO A 609 -2.32 1.13 -23.86
N MET A 610 -1.05 1.04 -23.52
CA MET A 610 -0.21 -0.12 -23.86
C MET A 610 -0.75 -1.40 -23.22
N TYR A 611 -1.17 -1.30 -21.95
CA TYR A 611 -1.91 -2.35 -21.23
C TYR A 611 -2.99 -1.70 -20.36
N ALA A 612 -4.19 -2.19 -20.48
CA ALA A 612 -5.35 -1.67 -19.78
C ALA A 612 -5.36 -2.07 -18.30
N PHE A 613 -6.09 -1.34 -17.48
CA PHE A 613 -6.40 -1.73 -16.10
C PHE A 613 -7.07 -3.11 -16.07
N GLY A 614 -6.65 -3.94 -15.15
CA GLY A 614 -7.15 -5.31 -15.03
C GLY A 614 -6.58 -6.29 -16.07
N HIS A 615 -5.68 -5.85 -16.98
CA HIS A 615 -5.02 -6.75 -17.92
C HIS A 615 -4.07 -7.72 -17.21
N GLY A 616 -4.06 -8.96 -17.70
CA GLY A 616 -3.15 -10.01 -17.29
C GLY A 616 -3.53 -11.33 -17.97
N LEU A 617 -2.53 -12.01 -18.51
CA LEU A 617 -2.67 -13.28 -19.23
C LEU A 617 -2.45 -14.47 -18.29
N SER A 618 -2.87 -15.64 -18.75
CA SER A 618 -2.66 -16.94 -18.10
C SER A 618 -2.05 -17.92 -19.07
N TYR A 619 -1.48 -19.03 -18.59
CA TYR A 619 -1.06 -20.17 -19.41
C TYR A 619 -2.24 -21.08 -19.77
N THR A 620 -3.44 -20.71 -19.38
CA THR A 620 -4.69 -21.36 -19.78
C THR A 620 -5.65 -20.31 -20.38
N SER A 621 -6.82 -20.72 -20.83
CA SER A 621 -7.84 -19.83 -21.41
C SER A 621 -9.17 -20.02 -20.74
N TYR A 622 -9.98 -18.95 -20.70
CA TYR A 622 -11.28 -18.94 -20.05
C TYR A 622 -12.37 -18.49 -21.02
N GLU A 623 -13.52 -19.13 -20.90
CA GLU A 623 -14.74 -18.80 -21.61
C GLU A 623 -15.80 -18.38 -20.61
N TYR A 624 -16.50 -17.29 -20.93
CA TYR A 624 -17.62 -16.79 -20.14
C TYR A 624 -18.93 -17.15 -20.82
N SER A 625 -19.99 -17.45 -20.04
CA SER A 625 -21.33 -17.71 -20.56
C SER A 625 -22.41 -17.42 -19.52
N ASP A 626 -23.67 -17.49 -19.93
CA ASP A 626 -24.87 -17.45 -19.07
C ASP A 626 -24.95 -16.21 -18.16
N ALA A 627 -24.53 -15.05 -18.67
CA ALA A 627 -24.54 -13.80 -17.92
C ALA A 627 -25.94 -13.24 -17.72
N GLY A 628 -26.27 -12.86 -16.49
CA GLY A 628 -27.57 -12.28 -16.14
C GLY A 628 -27.60 -11.64 -14.76
N THR A 629 -28.73 -11.06 -14.44
CA THR A 629 -29.04 -10.48 -13.13
C THR A 629 -30.31 -11.12 -12.56
N ASP A 630 -30.48 -11.08 -11.24
CA ASP A 630 -31.64 -11.64 -10.55
C ASP A 630 -32.93 -10.83 -10.76
N SER A 631 -32.84 -9.57 -11.22
CA SER A 631 -33.95 -8.71 -11.61
C SER A 631 -33.52 -7.75 -12.74
N PHE A 632 -34.47 -7.11 -13.41
CA PHE A 632 -34.22 -6.04 -14.38
C PHE A 632 -34.46 -4.64 -13.78
N VAL A 633 -35.06 -4.56 -12.60
CA VAL A 633 -35.46 -3.28 -11.97
C VAL A 633 -35.07 -3.31 -10.50
N TYR A 634 -34.40 -2.26 -10.06
CA TYR A 634 -33.94 -2.09 -8.70
C TYR A 634 -34.25 -0.69 -8.17
N SER A 635 -34.17 -0.53 -6.86
CA SER A 635 -34.38 0.72 -6.13
C SER A 635 -33.15 1.06 -5.26
N PRO A 636 -33.01 2.31 -4.79
CA PRO A 636 -32.03 2.64 -3.76
C PRO A 636 -32.11 1.67 -2.56
N GLY A 637 -30.99 1.23 -2.06
CA GLY A 637 -30.87 0.23 -1.00
C GLY A 637 -30.87 -1.23 -1.45
N ASP A 638 -31.22 -1.52 -2.72
CA ASP A 638 -31.15 -2.88 -3.26
C ASP A 638 -29.72 -3.29 -3.59
N LYS A 639 -29.53 -4.58 -3.81
CA LYS A 639 -28.30 -5.16 -4.35
C LYS A 639 -28.62 -5.90 -5.65
N VAL A 640 -27.88 -5.62 -6.69
CA VAL A 640 -27.93 -6.38 -7.94
C VAL A 640 -27.06 -7.63 -7.80
N LYS A 641 -27.65 -8.79 -7.95
CA LYS A 641 -26.90 -10.04 -8.02
C LYS A 641 -26.60 -10.37 -9.47
N VAL A 642 -25.35 -10.18 -9.87
CA VAL A 642 -24.85 -10.54 -11.20
C VAL A 642 -24.35 -11.98 -11.15
N SER A 643 -24.80 -12.83 -12.08
CA SER A 643 -24.33 -14.20 -12.19
C SER A 643 -23.88 -14.51 -13.62
N PHE A 644 -22.81 -15.31 -13.75
CA PHE A 644 -22.28 -15.77 -15.03
C PHE A 644 -21.47 -17.05 -14.80
N SER A 645 -21.25 -17.81 -15.87
CA SER A 645 -20.39 -19.00 -15.84
C SER A 645 -19.01 -18.69 -16.36
N VAL A 646 -17.97 -19.20 -15.70
CA VAL A 646 -16.60 -19.16 -16.19
C VAL A 646 -16.08 -20.60 -16.33
N LYS A 647 -15.58 -20.94 -17.52
CA LYS A 647 -14.99 -22.24 -17.84
C LYS A 647 -13.54 -22.12 -18.20
N ASN A 648 -12.69 -22.93 -17.60
CA ASN A 648 -11.31 -23.11 -18.04
C ASN A 648 -11.31 -24.03 -19.29
N THR A 649 -10.98 -23.47 -20.44
CA THR A 649 -10.99 -24.20 -21.75
C THR A 649 -9.60 -24.71 -22.12
N GLY A 650 -8.56 -24.38 -21.34
CA GLY A 650 -7.20 -24.84 -21.59
C GLY A 650 -6.83 -26.13 -20.87
N THR A 651 -5.56 -26.44 -20.86
CA THR A 651 -5.01 -27.73 -20.37
C THR A 651 -4.34 -27.63 -18.99
N ARG A 652 -4.34 -26.46 -18.36
CA ARG A 652 -3.74 -26.20 -17.05
C ARG A 652 -4.77 -25.67 -16.08
N ASP A 653 -4.63 -26.01 -14.81
CA ASP A 653 -5.40 -25.36 -13.74
C ASP A 653 -4.99 -23.89 -13.65
N GLY A 654 -5.91 -23.02 -13.25
CA GLY A 654 -5.63 -21.59 -13.12
C GLY A 654 -6.76 -20.82 -12.46
N ASP A 655 -6.45 -19.59 -12.10
CA ASP A 655 -7.42 -18.67 -11.51
C ASP A 655 -7.79 -17.59 -12.52
N GLU A 656 -9.08 -17.31 -12.66
CA GLU A 656 -9.58 -16.16 -13.41
C GLU A 656 -10.10 -15.08 -12.47
N ILE A 657 -9.83 -13.84 -12.82
CA ILE A 657 -10.34 -12.66 -12.12
C ILE A 657 -11.35 -11.97 -13.02
N SER A 658 -12.62 -12.23 -12.76
CA SER A 658 -13.73 -11.58 -13.43
C SER A 658 -14.00 -10.22 -12.82
N GLN A 659 -14.08 -9.18 -13.66
CA GLN A 659 -14.29 -7.79 -13.27
C GLN A 659 -15.69 -7.35 -13.68
N VAL A 660 -16.39 -6.58 -12.83
CA VAL A 660 -17.74 -6.11 -13.09
C VAL A 660 -17.78 -4.59 -13.04
N TYR A 661 -18.06 -3.98 -14.17
CA TYR A 661 -18.14 -2.55 -14.33
C TYR A 661 -19.59 -2.10 -14.51
N VAL A 662 -19.90 -0.89 -14.04
CA VAL A 662 -21.22 -0.26 -14.19
C VAL A 662 -21.08 1.02 -14.99
N SER A 663 -21.99 1.19 -15.95
CA SER A 663 -22.10 2.35 -16.83
C SER A 663 -23.52 2.92 -16.76
N GLN A 664 -23.68 4.21 -16.53
CA GLN A 664 -24.99 4.86 -16.65
C GLN A 664 -25.26 5.24 -18.10
N ILE A 665 -26.44 4.97 -18.60
CA ILE A 665 -26.86 5.32 -19.95
C ILE A 665 -27.53 6.69 -19.97
N ASN A 666 -26.99 7.62 -20.73
CA ASN A 666 -27.44 9.03 -20.82
C ASN A 666 -27.50 9.72 -19.45
N PRO A 667 -26.38 9.80 -18.71
CA PRO A 667 -26.33 10.49 -17.44
C PRO A 667 -26.61 12.00 -17.61
N SER A 668 -27.18 12.65 -16.58
CA SER A 668 -27.44 14.10 -16.60
C SER A 668 -26.17 14.93 -16.44
N SER A 669 -25.11 14.35 -15.87
CA SER A 669 -23.80 14.94 -15.67
C SER A 669 -22.71 14.09 -16.31
N GLU A 670 -21.56 14.67 -16.62
CA GLU A 670 -20.42 13.91 -17.11
C GLU A 670 -20.04 12.78 -16.11
N ARG A 671 -19.83 11.58 -16.63
CA ARG A 671 -19.40 10.41 -15.88
C ARG A 671 -18.36 9.63 -16.67
N PRO A 672 -17.46 8.87 -15.99
CA PRO A 672 -16.67 7.87 -16.68
C PRO A 672 -17.59 6.90 -17.45
N VAL A 673 -17.17 6.46 -18.61
CA VAL A 673 -17.98 5.52 -19.43
C VAL A 673 -18.27 4.22 -18.69
N LYS A 674 -17.44 3.85 -17.74
CA LYS A 674 -17.67 2.73 -16.81
C LYS A 674 -16.82 2.86 -15.56
N GLU A 675 -17.25 2.23 -14.48
CA GLU A 675 -16.57 2.19 -13.20
C GLU A 675 -16.59 0.78 -12.63
N LEU A 676 -15.45 0.31 -12.10
CA LEU A 676 -15.38 -0.96 -11.39
C LEU A 676 -16.25 -0.91 -10.13
N LYS A 677 -17.18 -1.86 -10.00
CA LYS A 677 -18.08 -1.99 -8.84
C LYS A 677 -18.10 -3.39 -8.24
N GLY A 678 -17.41 -4.34 -8.88
CA GLY A 678 -17.29 -5.69 -8.37
C GLY A 678 -16.18 -6.49 -9.05
N PHE A 679 -15.70 -7.52 -8.39
CA PHE A 679 -14.81 -8.53 -8.97
C PHE A 679 -14.92 -9.85 -8.21
N ALA A 680 -14.48 -10.92 -8.87
CA ALA A 680 -14.38 -12.24 -8.25
C ALA A 680 -13.16 -12.99 -8.78
N ARG A 681 -12.40 -13.60 -7.87
CA ARG A 681 -11.31 -14.53 -8.19
C ARG A 681 -11.83 -15.95 -8.12
N THR A 682 -11.69 -16.72 -9.19
CA THR A 682 -12.25 -18.07 -9.33
C THR A 682 -11.18 -19.06 -9.76
N SER A 683 -10.86 -20.03 -8.89
CA SER A 683 -9.94 -21.13 -9.21
C SER A 683 -10.68 -22.21 -10.00
N LEU A 684 -10.12 -22.62 -11.14
CA LEU A 684 -10.71 -23.57 -12.07
C LEU A 684 -9.67 -24.62 -12.49
N LYS A 685 -10.01 -25.90 -12.35
CA LYS A 685 -9.23 -26.97 -12.97
C LYS A 685 -9.40 -26.96 -14.49
N SER A 686 -8.44 -27.56 -15.20
CA SER A 686 -8.60 -27.78 -16.64
C SER A 686 -9.93 -28.41 -16.98
N GLY A 687 -10.73 -27.79 -17.86
CA GLY A 687 -12.07 -28.24 -18.27
C GLY A 687 -13.19 -27.90 -17.28
N GLU A 688 -12.91 -27.42 -16.07
CA GLU A 688 -13.91 -27.07 -15.05
C GLU A 688 -14.67 -25.79 -15.42
N SER A 689 -15.96 -25.78 -15.09
CA SER A 689 -16.84 -24.60 -15.17
C SER A 689 -17.44 -24.33 -13.80
N LYS A 690 -17.49 -23.03 -13.40
CA LYS A 690 -18.14 -22.56 -12.18
C LYS A 690 -19.08 -21.40 -12.46
N VAL A 691 -20.19 -21.34 -11.74
CA VAL A 691 -21.01 -20.14 -11.67
C VAL A 691 -20.38 -19.18 -10.68
N VAL A 692 -20.20 -17.95 -11.12
CA VAL A 692 -19.66 -16.82 -10.35
C VAL A 692 -20.81 -15.87 -10.05
N GLU A 693 -20.91 -15.43 -8.81
CA GLU A 693 -21.92 -14.47 -8.36
C GLU A 693 -21.21 -13.26 -7.75
N VAL A 694 -21.62 -12.06 -8.16
CA VAL A 694 -21.10 -10.78 -7.65
C VAL A 694 -22.28 -9.92 -7.23
N GLU A 695 -22.29 -9.47 -5.97
CA GLU A 695 -23.30 -8.54 -5.46
C GLU A 695 -22.80 -7.09 -5.62
N LEU A 696 -23.63 -6.25 -6.21
CA LEU A 696 -23.37 -4.84 -6.45
C LEU A 696 -24.41 -4.00 -5.70
N PRO A 697 -24.07 -3.33 -4.57
CA PRO A 697 -24.98 -2.40 -3.93
C PRO A 697 -25.30 -1.24 -4.89
N VAL A 698 -26.61 -0.98 -5.09
CA VAL A 698 -27.07 0.07 -6.02
C VAL A 698 -26.62 1.46 -5.55
N ASP A 699 -26.57 1.69 -4.23
CA ASP A 699 -26.15 2.96 -3.64
C ASP A 699 -24.68 3.32 -3.98
N ASP A 700 -23.83 2.34 -4.28
CA ASP A 700 -22.45 2.55 -4.71
C ASP A 700 -22.33 3.10 -6.16
N TRP A 701 -23.44 3.23 -6.88
CA TRP A 701 -23.51 3.79 -8.23
C TRP A 701 -23.78 5.29 -8.26
N ALA A 702 -24.04 5.89 -7.08
CA ALA A 702 -24.20 7.32 -6.91
C ALA A 702 -22.91 8.07 -7.26
N PHE A 703 -23.03 9.27 -7.77
CA PHE A 703 -21.95 10.24 -7.96
C PHE A 703 -22.12 11.42 -6.99
N TRP A 704 -21.06 12.17 -6.77
CA TRP A 704 -21.15 13.39 -5.97
C TRP A 704 -21.66 14.55 -6.81
N ASP A 705 -22.83 15.02 -6.48
CA ASP A 705 -23.45 16.16 -7.13
C ASP A 705 -23.09 17.44 -6.38
N GLU A 706 -22.26 18.29 -6.99
CA GLU A 706 -21.78 19.53 -6.37
C GLU A 706 -22.90 20.57 -6.19
N GLN A 707 -23.97 20.52 -6.99
CA GLN A 707 -25.10 21.41 -6.84
C GLN A 707 -25.99 21.03 -5.66
N LEU A 708 -26.14 19.73 -5.43
CA LEU A 708 -26.87 19.18 -4.28
C LEU A 708 -26.00 19.18 -3.01
N GLY A 709 -24.67 19.22 -3.15
CA GLY A 709 -23.72 19.03 -2.07
C GLY A 709 -23.83 17.64 -1.43
N GLY A 710 -24.09 16.60 -2.23
CA GLY A 710 -24.36 15.25 -1.74
C GLY A 710 -24.30 14.16 -2.81
N TRP A 711 -24.39 12.91 -2.36
CA TRP A 711 -24.45 11.76 -3.27
C TRP A 711 -25.79 11.69 -3.99
N ASN A 712 -25.76 11.53 -5.30
CA ASN A 712 -26.92 11.49 -6.17
C ASN A 712 -26.92 10.16 -6.96
N LEU A 713 -27.91 9.31 -6.69
CA LEU A 713 -28.18 8.10 -7.48
C LEU A 713 -29.27 8.43 -8.49
N GLU A 714 -28.91 8.56 -9.73
CA GLU A 714 -29.87 8.88 -10.79
C GLU A 714 -30.69 7.66 -11.18
N LYS A 715 -31.99 7.90 -11.39
CA LYS A 715 -32.90 6.93 -12.02
C LYS A 715 -32.56 6.76 -13.49
N GLY A 716 -32.82 5.59 -14.00
CA GLY A 716 -32.63 5.31 -15.43
C GLY A 716 -31.95 3.97 -15.69
N ARG A 717 -31.50 3.81 -16.91
CA ARG A 717 -30.88 2.58 -17.37
C ARG A 717 -29.38 2.58 -17.07
N TYR A 718 -28.90 1.41 -16.62
CA TYR A 718 -27.49 1.13 -16.38
C TYR A 718 -27.10 -0.16 -17.11
N ASP A 719 -25.90 -0.16 -17.67
CA ASP A 719 -25.28 -1.36 -18.24
C ASP A 719 -24.23 -1.91 -17.29
N ILE A 720 -24.29 -3.20 -17.02
CA ILE A 720 -23.35 -3.95 -16.19
C ILE A 720 -22.48 -4.77 -17.13
N SER A 721 -21.19 -4.45 -17.19
CA SER A 721 -20.22 -5.13 -18.05
C SER A 721 -19.44 -6.16 -17.25
N ILE A 722 -19.47 -7.42 -17.66
CA ILE A 722 -18.65 -8.51 -17.13
C ILE A 722 -17.42 -8.61 -18.04
N ALA A 723 -16.23 -8.55 -17.46
CA ALA A 723 -14.99 -8.35 -18.20
C ALA A 723 -13.81 -9.17 -17.60
N ALA A 724 -12.80 -9.42 -18.42
CA ALA A 724 -11.50 -9.95 -18.00
C ALA A 724 -10.44 -8.84 -17.80
N ALA A 725 -10.68 -7.65 -18.37
CA ALA A 725 -9.92 -6.41 -18.19
C ALA A 725 -10.83 -5.22 -18.54
N SER A 726 -10.42 -3.98 -18.28
CA SER A 726 -11.26 -2.81 -18.61
C SER A 726 -11.56 -2.69 -20.11
N ASP A 727 -10.67 -3.16 -20.97
CA ASP A 727 -10.81 -3.20 -22.42
C ASP A 727 -11.26 -4.56 -22.98
N ASP A 728 -11.45 -5.59 -22.13
CA ASP A 728 -11.85 -6.95 -22.54
C ASP A 728 -13.22 -7.32 -21.96
N ILE A 729 -14.28 -6.70 -22.51
CA ILE A 729 -15.67 -6.93 -22.10
C ILE A 729 -16.18 -8.24 -22.71
N LYS A 730 -16.69 -9.14 -21.88
CA LYS A 730 -17.25 -10.43 -22.28
C LYS A 730 -18.76 -10.37 -22.48
N TYR A 731 -19.49 -9.74 -21.56
CA TYR A 731 -20.95 -9.61 -21.58
C TYR A 731 -21.38 -8.24 -21.05
N VAL A 732 -22.53 -7.80 -21.51
CA VAL A 732 -23.22 -6.61 -21.00
C VAL A 732 -24.67 -6.98 -20.68
N VAL A 733 -25.10 -6.65 -19.49
CA VAL A 733 -26.49 -6.84 -19.00
C VAL A 733 -27.05 -5.48 -18.60
N SER A 734 -28.24 -5.14 -19.08
CA SER A 734 -28.88 -3.86 -18.75
C SER A 734 -29.88 -4.01 -17.62
N VAL A 735 -29.91 -3.01 -16.74
CA VAL A 735 -30.87 -2.90 -15.62
C VAL A 735 -31.45 -1.49 -15.54
N GLU A 736 -32.53 -1.30 -14.82
CA GLU A 736 -33.20 -0.01 -14.61
C GLU A 736 -33.25 0.30 -13.10
N ILE A 737 -32.84 1.51 -12.72
CA ILE A 737 -32.97 2.07 -11.37
C ILE A 737 -34.20 2.99 -11.32
N LYS A 738 -35.11 2.76 -10.35
CA LYS A 738 -36.37 3.50 -10.19
C LYS A 738 -36.39 4.46 -8.99
#